data_4fe7a601b7773bd197c515142e697297
#
_entry.id   4fe7a601b7773bd197c515142e697297
#
_cell.length_a   1.000
_cell.length_b   1.000
_cell.length_c   1.000
_cell.angle_alpha   90.00
_cell.angle_beta   90.00
_cell.angle_gamma   90.00
#
_symmetry.space_group_name_H-M   'P 1'
#
loop_
_entity.id
_entity.type
_entity.pdbx_description
1 polymer ?
#
loop_
_entity_poly.entity_id
_entity_poly.type
_entity_poly.pdbx_seq_one_letter_code
_entity_poly.pdbx_strand_id
1 'polypeptide(L)'
;MSLEDKIALCSGASFWETKKFDAYGILPLFMCDGPHGLRKQEDGADMLGVNSSRPATCFPAQVTTAGSWNPELLQEIGAAVGEEAKDQGVGLVLGPGANLKRNPLCGRNFEYFSEDPYLAGKLAAGFIRGLEERGIGSCLKHFAANSQEKCRFNSDSIMDERTLRELYLAAFEIAVKEGRPSSIMCAYPKLNGVHCSDSKELLTDILRTQWGFEGMVVTDWGAMNDRILGFLAGCDLNMPGGSSYMEQAALQAVKAGSLPEAAVDASARRVLKLVFRTAEALREKTSQCDYAAHHALAVKAAEQGAVLLKNEDNILPLKEDMKIAVIGAMARKMRFQGAGSSHINPIRISQPLEYLPGAVFAPGCDDRGDTTRELLAEAVSAAEKAEAVVVFAGLPDHCESEGFDRENMKMPEGHLRMIDAVAKANPNTIVVLLCGCVVECPWEEQVKAILYMGLPGQAGGEAIANLLCGRVSPGGKLAESWPYTYADVPSREIYGKTKDALYLEGIYAGYRYYEKAGMKVRWPFGYGLSYTSFACSDLKIDGCTVTVTVKNTGKYPGAEILRLYIAPPQGGLHRPVRELKEFRRIFLQPGEGRTVAFELNDRSFAVWQDGWKIPGGSYTVCIGGLSAVMERSGEKIPAPEWQAGSWYEGCQGRPGQKEWEAMSGRTYTPPRLVKGHFTMDNTVEEMKEFSLVMKIMYKAVEKTVAKGFGGKADYESAEFRMMMASSAGSPLRSMQISGGIKDGIMQGLLEMANGHFLGGIRRLCLSLLNIP
;
A
#
# COMPACT_ATOMS: atom_id res chain seq x y z
N MET A 1 -20.68 10.31 30.95
CA MET A 1 -21.47 9.79 29.82
C MET A 1 -22.20 8.54 30.28
N SER A 2 -23.45 8.34 29.81
CA SER A 2 -24.17 7.07 30.02
C SER A 2 -23.46 5.92 29.26
N LEU A 3 -23.82 4.67 29.57
CA LEU A 3 -23.29 3.51 28.85
C LEU A 3 -23.69 3.55 27.38
N GLU A 4 -24.94 3.93 27.11
CA GLU A 4 -25.47 4.11 25.77
C GLU A 4 -24.67 5.14 24.97
N ASP A 5 -24.33 6.29 25.57
CA ASP A 5 -23.51 7.33 24.92
C ASP A 5 -22.07 6.87 24.65
N LYS A 6 -21.48 6.11 25.58
CA LYS A 6 -20.13 5.55 25.39
C LYS A 6 -20.09 4.55 24.21
N ILE A 7 -21.09 3.66 24.14
CA ILE A 7 -21.22 2.71 23.01
C ILE A 7 -21.43 3.48 21.69
N ALA A 8 -22.32 4.49 21.70
CA ALA A 8 -22.61 5.31 20.55
C ALA A 8 -21.39 6.14 20.08
N LEU A 9 -20.56 6.65 21.00
CA LEU A 9 -19.31 7.34 20.69
C LEU A 9 -18.31 6.44 19.94
N CYS A 10 -18.35 5.15 20.18
CA CYS A 10 -17.50 4.15 19.54
C CYS A 10 -18.03 3.67 18.17
N SER A 11 -18.96 4.40 17.57
CA SER A 11 -19.51 4.19 16.22
C SER A 11 -19.56 5.51 15.46
N GLY A 12 -19.37 5.47 14.14
CA GLY A 12 -19.52 6.65 13.28
C GLY A 12 -20.94 7.24 13.33
N ALA A 13 -21.06 8.53 13.13
CA ALA A 13 -22.32 9.24 12.91
C ALA A 13 -22.69 9.31 11.43
N SER A 14 -21.67 9.45 10.61
CA SER A 14 -21.77 9.53 9.15
C SER A 14 -20.67 8.67 8.52
N PHE A 15 -20.51 8.81 7.22
CA PHE A 15 -19.44 8.12 6.49
C PHE A 15 -18.04 8.56 6.93
N TRP A 16 -17.88 9.83 7.37
CA TRP A 16 -16.57 10.42 7.69
C TRP A 16 -16.43 10.96 9.11
N GLU A 17 -17.48 10.95 9.93
CA GLU A 17 -17.47 11.62 11.22
C GLU A 17 -17.88 10.73 12.38
N THR A 18 -17.30 10.99 13.55
CA THR A 18 -17.81 10.48 14.82
C THR A 18 -19.03 11.26 15.29
N LYS A 19 -19.79 10.69 16.25
CA LYS A 19 -20.98 11.33 16.82
C LYS A 19 -20.59 12.57 17.65
N LYS A 20 -21.40 13.63 17.51
CA LYS A 20 -21.38 14.84 18.34
C LYS A 20 -22.20 14.60 19.62
N PHE A 21 -21.74 15.11 20.75
CA PHE A 21 -22.48 15.07 22.00
C PHE A 21 -22.44 16.45 22.67
N ASP A 22 -23.43 17.30 22.39
CA ASP A 22 -23.52 18.66 22.89
C ASP A 22 -23.55 18.73 24.42
N ALA A 23 -24.26 17.80 25.07
CA ALA A 23 -24.36 17.72 26.52
C ALA A 23 -23.01 17.54 27.24
N TYR A 24 -21.99 17.05 26.53
CA TYR A 24 -20.63 16.82 27.06
C TYR A 24 -19.58 17.71 26.39
N GLY A 25 -19.97 18.60 25.49
CA GLY A 25 -19.05 19.45 24.73
C GLY A 25 -18.13 18.68 23.77
N ILE A 26 -18.54 17.47 23.35
CA ILE A 26 -17.77 16.62 22.44
C ILE A 26 -18.12 16.99 20.99
N LEU A 27 -17.11 17.48 20.27
CA LEU A 27 -17.20 17.79 18.84
C LEU A 27 -17.03 16.51 18.01
N PRO A 28 -17.59 16.45 16.78
CA PRO A 28 -17.30 15.35 15.86
C PRO A 28 -15.84 15.39 15.41
N LEU A 29 -15.24 14.23 15.23
CA LEU A 29 -13.96 14.08 14.58
C LEU A 29 -14.21 13.77 13.11
N PHE A 30 -13.83 14.71 12.22
CA PHE A 30 -13.83 14.46 10.78
C PHE A 30 -12.56 13.70 10.39
N MET A 31 -12.71 12.65 9.63
CA MET A 31 -11.62 11.85 9.07
C MET A 31 -11.76 11.72 7.55
N CYS A 32 -10.65 11.63 6.84
CA CYS A 32 -10.66 11.39 5.40
C CYS A 32 -9.44 10.61 4.95
N ASP A 33 -9.52 9.98 3.78
CA ASP A 33 -8.36 9.38 3.14
C ASP A 33 -7.30 10.44 2.83
N GLY A 34 -6.03 10.01 2.86
CA GLY A 34 -4.94 10.93 2.65
C GLY A 34 -3.54 10.33 2.70
N PRO A 35 -3.27 9.14 2.09
CA PRO A 35 -1.94 8.55 2.14
C PRO A 35 -0.89 9.36 1.35
N HIS A 36 -1.31 10.19 0.39
CA HIS A 36 -0.45 11.07 -0.40
C HIS A 36 -1.10 12.44 -0.74
N GLY A 37 -2.09 12.87 0.05
CA GLY A 37 -2.87 14.11 -0.08
C GLY A 37 -4.28 13.91 0.45
N LEU A 38 -5.01 14.98 0.72
CA LEU A 38 -6.33 14.87 1.33
C LEU A 38 -7.42 14.56 0.30
N ARG A 39 -8.34 13.66 0.66
CA ARG A 39 -9.58 13.42 -0.06
C ARG A 39 -10.78 13.76 0.82
N LYS A 40 -11.00 15.05 1.07
CA LYS A 40 -12.17 15.49 1.83
C LYS A 40 -13.40 15.61 0.94
N GLN A 41 -14.40 14.77 1.17
CA GLN A 41 -15.71 14.83 0.52
C GLN A 41 -16.71 15.57 1.39
N GLU A 42 -17.51 16.46 0.80
CA GLU A 42 -18.55 17.24 1.50
C GLU A 42 -19.94 16.79 1.10
N ASP A 43 -20.16 16.56 -0.20
CA ASP A 43 -21.43 16.15 -0.77
C ASP A 43 -21.28 14.75 -1.42
N GLY A 44 -22.02 13.77 -0.93
CA GLY A 44 -22.03 12.43 -1.52
C GLY A 44 -20.76 11.61 -1.16
N ALA A 45 -20.70 11.16 0.07
CA ALA A 45 -19.59 10.33 0.55
C ALA A 45 -19.53 8.95 -0.14
N ASP A 46 -18.34 8.52 -0.50
CA ASP A 46 -18.07 7.16 -0.99
C ASP A 46 -16.67 6.71 -0.54
N MET A 47 -16.47 5.39 -0.45
CA MET A 47 -15.16 4.80 -0.09
C MET A 47 -14.23 4.62 -1.31
N LEU A 48 -14.62 5.04 -2.50
CA LEU A 48 -13.98 4.62 -3.74
C LEU A 48 -13.43 5.76 -4.58
N GLY A 49 -13.58 7.01 -4.15
CA GLY A 49 -13.10 8.19 -4.88
C GLY A 49 -13.88 8.51 -6.16
N VAL A 50 -15.14 8.09 -6.25
CA VAL A 50 -16.02 8.35 -7.40
C VAL A 50 -16.62 9.76 -7.33
N ASN A 51 -17.05 10.18 -6.14
CA ASN A 51 -17.57 11.51 -5.92
C ASN A 51 -16.45 12.54 -5.74
N SER A 52 -16.74 13.80 -6.08
CA SER A 52 -15.79 14.89 -5.98
C SER A 52 -15.33 15.12 -4.52
N SER A 53 -14.11 15.57 -4.36
CA SER A 53 -13.54 15.99 -3.10
C SER A 53 -13.01 17.43 -3.21
N ARG A 54 -12.76 18.08 -2.07
CA ARG A 54 -12.07 19.38 -2.06
C ARG A 54 -10.72 19.28 -2.75
N PRO A 55 -10.30 20.32 -3.50
CA PRO A 55 -8.96 20.36 -4.05
C PRO A 55 -7.90 20.32 -2.94
N ALA A 56 -6.86 19.52 -3.17
CA ALA A 56 -5.72 19.37 -2.26
C ALA A 56 -4.44 19.11 -3.06
N THR A 57 -3.29 19.19 -2.40
CA THR A 57 -2.04 18.81 -3.05
C THR A 57 -1.97 17.28 -3.20
N CYS A 58 -1.90 16.81 -4.45
CA CYS A 58 -1.64 15.41 -4.76
C CYS A 58 -0.12 15.19 -4.82
N PHE A 59 0.48 14.75 -3.71
CA PHE A 59 1.88 14.34 -3.66
C PHE A 59 2.08 13.03 -4.45
N PRO A 60 3.32 12.66 -4.79
CA PRO A 60 3.59 11.36 -5.38
C PRO A 60 3.09 10.23 -4.47
N ALA A 61 2.49 9.20 -5.07
CA ALA A 61 2.05 8.01 -4.33
C ALA A 61 3.24 7.28 -3.67
N GLN A 62 2.94 6.41 -2.69
CA GLN A 62 3.98 5.71 -1.93
C GLN A 62 4.96 4.92 -2.81
N VAL A 63 4.49 4.34 -3.91
CA VAL A 63 5.35 3.65 -4.88
C VAL A 63 6.47 4.56 -5.40
N THR A 64 6.21 5.85 -5.59
CA THR A 64 7.20 6.84 -6.04
C THR A 64 8.03 7.34 -4.87
N THR A 65 7.38 7.78 -3.78
CA THR A 65 8.11 8.33 -2.63
C THR A 65 9.03 7.32 -1.96
N ALA A 66 8.70 6.02 -2.04
CA ALA A 66 9.58 4.94 -1.56
C ALA A 66 10.92 4.90 -2.28
N GLY A 67 10.96 5.25 -3.58
CA GLY A 67 12.21 5.37 -4.35
C GLY A 67 13.17 6.40 -3.80
N SER A 68 12.71 7.37 -3.02
CA SER A 68 13.57 8.37 -2.37
C SER A 68 14.43 7.79 -1.25
N TRP A 69 13.98 6.73 -0.57
CA TRP A 69 14.60 6.19 0.65
C TRP A 69 14.89 7.28 1.69
N ASN A 70 13.98 8.21 1.85
CA ASN A 70 14.16 9.44 2.63
C ASN A 70 13.01 9.65 3.62
N PRO A 71 13.12 9.15 4.87
CA PRO A 71 12.09 9.35 5.90
C PRO A 71 11.83 10.83 6.25
N GLU A 72 12.85 11.69 6.12
CA GLU A 72 12.75 13.13 6.36
C GLU A 72 11.87 13.80 5.30
N LEU A 73 11.98 13.40 4.02
CA LEU A 73 11.08 13.85 2.96
C LEU A 73 9.63 13.44 3.25
N LEU A 74 9.43 12.21 3.72
CA LEU A 74 8.09 11.74 4.11
C LEU A 74 7.54 12.54 5.30
N GLN A 75 8.39 13.00 6.23
CA GLN A 75 7.99 13.88 7.32
C GLN A 75 7.60 15.27 6.79
N GLU A 76 8.35 15.85 5.85
CA GLU A 76 7.96 17.10 5.17
C GLU A 76 6.59 16.96 4.48
N ILE A 77 6.35 15.86 3.75
CA ILE A 77 5.08 15.59 3.08
C ILE A 77 3.95 15.43 4.12
N GLY A 78 4.18 14.65 5.18
CA GLY A 78 3.21 14.48 6.27
C GLY A 78 2.85 15.81 6.94
N ALA A 79 3.83 16.70 7.16
CA ALA A 79 3.62 18.03 7.71
C ALA A 79 2.75 18.90 6.78
N ALA A 80 3.03 18.89 5.46
CA ALA A 80 2.24 19.63 4.47
C ALA A 80 0.80 19.11 4.39
N VAL A 81 0.59 17.79 4.38
CA VAL A 81 -0.76 17.19 4.45
C VAL A 81 -1.47 17.58 5.75
N GLY A 82 -0.74 17.65 6.88
CA GLY A 82 -1.26 18.11 8.17
C GLY A 82 -1.70 19.58 8.16
N GLU A 83 -0.98 20.44 7.44
CA GLU A 83 -1.35 21.85 7.26
C GLU A 83 -2.63 21.99 6.42
N GLU A 84 -2.73 21.24 5.32
CA GLU A 84 -3.96 21.20 4.51
C GLU A 84 -5.14 20.59 5.31
N ALA A 85 -4.88 19.61 6.16
CA ALA A 85 -5.89 19.02 7.04
C ALA A 85 -6.44 20.05 8.03
N LYS A 86 -5.59 20.89 8.63
CA LYS A 86 -6.04 22.01 9.48
C LYS A 86 -6.89 23.01 8.70
N ASP A 87 -6.44 23.42 7.51
CA ASP A 87 -7.15 24.35 6.64
C ASP A 87 -8.54 23.81 6.25
N GLN A 88 -8.64 22.52 6.00
CA GLN A 88 -9.89 21.88 5.63
C GLN A 88 -10.71 21.35 6.82
N GLY A 89 -10.26 21.49 8.07
CA GLY A 89 -10.97 21.02 9.26
C GLY A 89 -11.02 19.50 9.40
N VAL A 90 -9.96 18.80 8.99
CA VAL A 90 -9.80 17.34 9.11
C VAL A 90 -8.95 17.02 10.34
N GLY A 91 -9.48 16.23 11.27
CA GLY A 91 -8.78 15.86 12.50
C GLY A 91 -7.98 14.55 12.40
N LEU A 92 -8.35 13.64 11.50
CA LEU A 92 -7.67 12.36 11.31
C LEU A 92 -7.47 12.06 9.82
N VAL A 93 -6.22 11.83 9.42
CA VAL A 93 -5.85 11.42 8.06
C VAL A 93 -5.65 9.91 8.01
N LEU A 94 -6.40 9.22 7.14
CA LEU A 94 -6.36 7.77 6.98
C LEU A 94 -5.17 7.36 6.09
N GLY A 95 -4.02 7.32 6.71
CA GLY A 95 -2.73 7.00 6.09
C GLY A 95 -1.59 7.11 7.11
N PRO A 96 -0.39 6.58 6.75
CA PRO A 96 -0.01 5.95 5.49
C PRO A 96 -0.36 4.46 5.43
N GLY A 97 -0.33 3.86 4.21
CA GLY A 97 -0.39 2.42 4.02
C GLY A 97 0.99 1.78 4.21
N ALA A 98 1.08 0.72 5.04
CA ALA A 98 2.36 0.06 5.36
C ALA A 98 2.37 -1.46 5.12
N ASN A 99 1.39 -2.00 4.39
CA ASN A 99 1.42 -3.39 3.95
C ASN A 99 2.60 -3.62 2.99
N LEU A 100 3.10 -4.86 2.96
CA LEU A 100 4.21 -5.20 2.08
C LEU A 100 3.72 -5.55 0.67
N LYS A 101 4.52 -5.20 -0.33
CA LYS A 101 4.34 -5.60 -1.73
C LYS A 101 4.75 -7.06 -1.91
N ARG A 102 3.82 -7.96 -1.60
CA ARG A 102 4.02 -9.41 -1.64
C ARG A 102 4.05 -9.96 -3.07
N ASN A 103 3.16 -9.44 -3.90
CA ASN A 103 2.96 -9.91 -5.27
C ASN A 103 2.75 -8.72 -6.21
N PRO A 104 3.38 -8.70 -7.40
CA PRO A 104 3.23 -7.61 -8.38
C PRO A 104 1.79 -7.37 -8.86
N LEU A 105 0.91 -8.34 -8.71
CA LEU A 105 -0.49 -8.22 -9.17
C LEU A 105 -1.42 -7.55 -8.17
N CYS A 106 -0.98 -7.29 -6.92
CA CYS A 106 -1.85 -6.63 -5.94
C CYS A 106 -2.27 -5.24 -6.43
N GLY A 107 -3.59 -5.02 -6.52
CA GLY A 107 -4.16 -3.79 -7.07
C GLY A 107 -3.79 -2.53 -6.29
N ARG A 108 -3.46 -2.65 -4.99
CA ARG A 108 -3.09 -1.54 -4.10
C ARG A 108 -1.58 -1.35 -3.90
N ASN A 109 -0.72 -2.00 -4.71
CA ASN A 109 0.74 -1.83 -4.58
C ASN A 109 1.19 -0.37 -4.73
N PHE A 110 0.46 0.45 -5.48
CA PHE A 110 0.79 1.86 -5.68
C PHE A 110 0.76 2.68 -4.37
N GLU A 111 -0.05 2.29 -3.39
CA GLU A 111 -0.16 2.98 -2.10
C GLU A 111 0.62 2.31 -0.95
N TYR A 112 1.46 1.32 -1.25
CA TYR A 112 2.38 0.68 -0.32
C TYR A 112 3.83 0.99 -0.69
N PHE A 113 4.70 1.11 0.32
CA PHE A 113 6.08 1.55 0.10
C PHE A 113 6.96 0.49 -0.54
N SER A 114 7.07 -0.70 0.06
CA SER A 114 8.16 -1.63 -0.28
C SER A 114 7.79 -3.10 -0.10
N GLU A 115 8.60 -3.99 -0.69
CA GLU A 115 8.68 -5.41 -0.35
C GLU A 115 9.49 -5.66 0.93
N ASP A 116 10.25 -4.66 1.38
CA ASP A 116 11.08 -4.73 2.59
C ASP A 116 10.40 -4.04 3.78
N PRO A 117 10.20 -4.73 4.91
CA PRO A 117 9.50 -4.18 6.06
C PRO A 117 10.27 -3.06 6.77
N TYR A 118 11.61 -3.09 6.74
CA TYR A 118 12.42 -2.05 7.37
C TYR A 118 12.26 -0.72 6.63
N LEU A 119 12.42 -0.75 5.30
CA LEU A 119 12.21 0.44 4.47
C LEU A 119 10.77 0.97 4.60
N ALA A 120 9.76 0.08 4.48
CA ALA A 120 8.36 0.47 4.59
C ALA A 120 8.04 1.11 5.96
N GLY A 121 8.52 0.52 7.04
CA GLY A 121 8.29 1.02 8.40
C GLY A 121 8.94 2.39 8.67
N LYS A 122 10.18 2.59 8.21
CA LYS A 122 10.90 3.87 8.36
C LYS A 122 10.24 5.01 7.58
N LEU A 123 9.81 4.75 6.34
CA LEU A 123 9.12 5.75 5.52
C LEU A 123 7.73 6.08 6.11
N ALA A 124 6.99 5.06 6.54
CA ALA A 124 5.71 5.26 7.22
C ALA A 124 5.88 6.08 8.51
N ALA A 125 6.91 5.79 9.33
CA ALA A 125 7.21 6.55 10.53
C ALA A 125 7.51 8.03 10.24
N GLY A 126 8.21 8.33 9.14
CA GLY A 126 8.45 9.70 8.69
C GLY A 126 7.15 10.45 8.43
N PHE A 127 6.27 9.90 7.59
CA PHE A 127 4.98 10.51 7.25
C PHE A 127 4.10 10.72 8.49
N ILE A 128 4.05 9.72 9.38
CA ILE A 128 3.31 9.80 10.65
C ILE A 128 3.81 10.98 11.50
N ARG A 129 5.13 11.09 11.72
CA ARG A 129 5.69 12.21 12.50
C ARG A 129 5.28 13.56 11.94
N GLY A 130 5.32 13.73 10.62
CA GLY A 130 4.92 14.99 9.99
C GLY A 130 3.48 15.39 10.31
N LEU A 131 2.52 14.46 10.22
CA LEU A 131 1.11 14.70 10.58
C LEU A 131 0.94 15.00 12.07
N GLU A 132 1.53 14.16 12.93
CA GLU A 132 1.38 14.24 14.39
C GLU A 132 1.99 15.53 14.96
N GLU A 133 3.09 16.03 14.39
CA GLU A 133 3.72 17.31 14.75
C GLU A 133 2.82 18.53 14.44
N ARG A 134 1.89 18.40 13.49
CA ARG A 134 0.87 19.43 13.21
C ARG A 134 -0.37 19.30 14.10
N GLY A 135 -0.40 18.33 15.03
CA GLY A 135 -1.54 18.05 15.88
C GLY A 135 -2.69 17.32 15.19
N ILE A 136 -2.50 16.92 13.93
CA ILE A 136 -3.45 16.11 13.16
C ILE A 136 -3.15 14.64 13.40
N GLY A 137 -4.21 13.84 13.62
CA GLY A 137 -4.06 12.40 13.80
C GLY A 137 -3.67 11.71 12.50
N SER A 138 -2.72 10.77 12.59
CA SER A 138 -2.42 9.79 11.54
C SER A 138 -3.12 8.46 11.84
N CYS A 139 -3.51 7.73 10.78
CA CYS A 139 -4.11 6.41 10.90
C CYS A 139 -3.33 5.40 10.05
N LEU A 140 -2.38 4.71 10.65
CA LEU A 140 -1.55 3.70 9.99
C LEU A 140 -2.43 2.53 9.50
N LYS A 141 -2.32 2.13 8.21
CA LYS A 141 -3.21 1.14 7.59
C LYS A 141 -2.48 0.17 6.66
N HIS A 142 -3.04 -1.01 6.39
CA HIS A 142 -4.17 -1.73 6.97
C HIS A 142 -3.65 -2.86 7.86
N PHE A 143 -3.94 -2.86 9.11
CA PHE A 143 -3.40 -3.77 10.12
C PHE A 143 -4.29 -5.01 10.31
N ALA A 144 -3.89 -6.21 9.76
CA ALA A 144 -2.66 -6.49 9.06
C ALA A 144 -2.86 -7.42 7.85
N ALA A 145 -1.75 -7.62 7.10
CA ALA A 145 -1.65 -8.60 6.02
C ALA A 145 -2.70 -8.44 4.89
N ASN A 146 -3.06 -7.20 4.55
CA ASN A 146 -3.92 -6.88 3.40
C ASN A 146 -3.07 -6.73 2.13
N SER A 147 -2.61 -7.87 1.57
CA SER A 147 -1.72 -7.91 0.39
C SER A 147 -2.37 -8.54 -0.83
N GLN A 148 -3.70 -8.60 -0.88
CA GLN A 148 -4.53 -9.12 -1.96
C GLN A 148 -5.88 -8.40 -1.96
N GLU A 149 -6.37 -7.99 -3.13
CA GLU A 149 -7.68 -7.33 -3.27
C GLU A 149 -8.81 -8.33 -3.51
N LYS A 150 -8.52 -9.46 -4.17
CA LYS A 150 -9.51 -10.51 -4.40
C LYS A 150 -10.07 -11.04 -3.08
N CYS A 151 -11.38 -10.99 -2.93
CA CYS A 151 -12.12 -11.42 -1.73
C CYS A 151 -11.65 -10.74 -0.42
N ARG A 152 -11.07 -9.53 -0.49
CA ARG A 152 -10.43 -8.83 0.65
C ARG A 152 -11.32 -8.73 1.90
N PHE A 153 -12.64 -8.64 1.73
CA PHE A 153 -13.59 -8.47 2.84
C PHE A 153 -13.84 -9.73 3.67
N ASN A 154 -13.56 -10.93 3.12
CA ASN A 154 -13.89 -12.20 3.78
C ASN A 154 -12.87 -13.32 3.50
N SER A 155 -11.71 -12.99 2.91
CA SER A 155 -10.58 -13.91 2.79
C SER A 155 -9.87 -14.10 4.13
N ASP A 156 -9.03 -15.12 4.22
CA ASP A 156 -8.13 -15.34 5.33
C ASP A 156 -6.67 -15.26 4.86
N SER A 157 -5.87 -14.43 5.53
CA SER A 157 -4.42 -14.35 5.34
C SER A 157 -3.77 -15.39 6.26
N ILE A 158 -3.35 -16.50 5.68
CA ILE A 158 -2.87 -17.67 6.43
C ILE A 158 -1.35 -17.78 6.32
N MET A 159 -0.67 -17.64 7.45
CA MET A 159 0.80 -17.68 7.53
C MET A 159 1.28 -18.23 8.86
N ASP A 160 2.54 -18.67 8.90
CA ASP A 160 3.21 -19.03 10.13
C ASP A 160 3.57 -17.78 10.96
N GLU A 161 3.80 -17.99 12.26
CA GLU A 161 4.06 -16.90 13.21
C GLU A 161 5.35 -16.14 12.88
N ARG A 162 6.40 -16.84 12.42
CA ARG A 162 7.68 -16.22 12.07
C ARG A 162 7.52 -15.28 10.88
N THR A 163 6.84 -15.72 9.82
CA THR A 163 6.51 -14.90 8.64
C THR A 163 5.70 -13.68 9.05
N LEU A 164 4.71 -13.87 9.93
CA LEU A 164 3.89 -12.77 10.44
C LEU A 164 4.76 -11.73 11.16
N ARG A 165 5.62 -12.15 12.09
CA ARG A 165 6.42 -11.26 12.94
C ARG A 165 7.60 -10.60 12.24
N GLU A 166 8.34 -11.38 11.42
CA GLU A 166 9.55 -10.89 10.77
C GLU A 166 9.25 -10.03 9.52
N LEU A 167 8.10 -10.23 8.85
CA LEU A 167 7.74 -9.48 7.64
C LEU A 167 6.47 -8.63 7.81
N TYR A 168 5.30 -9.28 7.92
CA TYR A 168 4.02 -8.59 7.71
C TYR A 168 3.59 -7.67 8.87
N LEU A 169 4.12 -7.87 10.06
CA LEU A 169 3.96 -6.97 11.20
C LEU A 169 5.15 -6.04 11.42
N ALA A 170 6.33 -6.36 10.89
CA ALA A 170 7.55 -5.61 11.21
C ALA A 170 7.51 -4.14 10.73
N ALA A 171 6.92 -3.86 9.56
CA ALA A 171 6.74 -2.48 9.10
C ALA A 171 5.83 -1.67 10.03
N PHE A 172 4.75 -2.30 10.52
CA PHE A 172 3.82 -1.69 11.48
C PHE A 172 4.49 -1.47 12.85
N GLU A 173 5.28 -2.45 13.35
CA GLU A 173 6.02 -2.31 14.60
C GLU A 173 6.95 -1.10 14.57
N ILE A 174 7.74 -0.94 13.50
CA ILE A 174 8.63 0.21 13.31
C ILE A 174 7.83 1.51 13.26
N ALA A 175 6.77 1.56 12.45
CA ALA A 175 5.93 2.74 12.30
C ALA A 175 5.24 3.15 13.60
N VAL A 176 4.76 2.19 14.40
CA VAL A 176 4.16 2.44 15.72
C VAL A 176 5.18 2.97 16.71
N LYS A 177 6.35 2.32 16.82
CA LYS A 177 7.37 2.69 17.81
C LYS A 177 8.09 4.00 17.49
N GLU A 178 8.37 4.26 16.21
CA GLU A 178 9.15 5.43 15.78
C GLU A 178 8.27 6.59 15.29
N GLY A 179 7.12 6.31 14.68
CA GLY A 179 6.17 7.31 14.19
C GLY A 179 5.16 7.75 15.26
N ARG A 180 4.76 6.85 16.15
CA ARG A 180 3.76 7.07 17.22
C ARG A 180 2.40 7.56 16.70
N PRO A 181 1.76 6.80 15.79
CA PRO A 181 0.48 7.21 15.21
C PRO A 181 -0.61 7.32 16.27
N SER A 182 -1.51 8.28 16.10
CA SER A 182 -2.69 8.44 16.96
C SER A 182 -3.74 7.37 16.77
N SER A 183 -3.75 6.76 15.59
CA SER A 183 -4.70 5.71 15.25
C SER A 183 -4.05 4.64 14.36
N ILE A 184 -4.67 3.46 14.37
CA ILE A 184 -4.36 2.38 13.44
C ILE A 184 -5.66 1.79 12.90
N MET A 185 -5.70 1.47 11.60
CA MET A 185 -6.88 0.90 10.96
C MET A 185 -6.72 -0.61 10.83
N CYS A 186 -7.60 -1.39 11.47
CA CYS A 186 -7.60 -2.84 11.27
C CYS A 186 -8.12 -3.20 9.87
N ALA A 187 -7.48 -4.21 9.26
CA ALA A 187 -7.74 -4.63 7.89
C ALA A 187 -9.05 -5.43 7.74
N TYR A 188 -9.53 -5.54 6.50
CA TYR A 188 -10.70 -6.35 6.16
C TYR A 188 -10.52 -7.87 6.37
N PRO A 189 -9.41 -8.50 5.90
CA PRO A 189 -9.30 -9.96 5.92
C PRO A 189 -9.21 -10.52 7.34
N LYS A 190 -9.47 -11.81 7.43
CA LYS A 190 -9.06 -12.60 8.58
C LYS A 190 -7.53 -12.74 8.59
N LEU A 191 -7.00 -12.96 9.76
CA LEU A 191 -5.61 -13.35 9.97
C LEU A 191 -5.60 -14.66 10.75
N ASN A 192 -5.18 -15.74 10.07
CA ASN A 192 -5.16 -17.08 10.67
C ASN A 192 -6.51 -17.51 11.28
N GLY A 193 -7.62 -17.24 10.60
CA GLY A 193 -8.97 -17.66 10.96
C GLY A 193 -9.78 -16.61 11.73
N VAL A 194 -9.16 -15.53 12.25
CA VAL A 194 -9.84 -14.51 13.07
C VAL A 194 -9.89 -13.18 12.32
N HIS A 195 -11.07 -12.53 12.26
CA HIS A 195 -11.16 -11.19 11.71
C HIS A 195 -10.25 -10.22 12.45
N CYS A 196 -9.53 -9.35 11.74
CA CYS A 196 -8.60 -8.41 12.37
C CYS A 196 -9.30 -7.52 13.41
N SER A 197 -10.59 -7.15 13.20
CA SER A 197 -11.39 -6.39 14.16
C SER A 197 -11.67 -7.12 15.48
N ASP A 198 -11.69 -8.46 15.46
CA ASP A 198 -12.06 -9.31 16.60
C ASP A 198 -10.85 -9.95 17.28
N SER A 199 -9.64 -9.75 16.74
CA SER A 199 -8.44 -10.43 17.19
C SER A 199 -7.81 -9.75 18.39
N LYS A 200 -8.07 -10.30 19.60
CA LYS A 200 -7.40 -9.86 20.83
C LYS A 200 -5.88 -10.03 20.74
N GLU A 201 -5.41 -11.12 20.17
CA GLU A 201 -3.97 -11.34 19.94
C GLU A 201 -3.35 -10.21 19.13
N LEU A 202 -3.97 -9.84 18.00
CA LEU A 202 -3.45 -8.79 17.12
C LEU A 202 -3.54 -7.40 17.77
N LEU A 203 -4.75 -7.01 18.26
CA LEU A 203 -5.03 -5.63 18.68
C LEU A 203 -4.62 -5.33 20.14
N THR A 204 -4.64 -6.33 21.01
CA THR A 204 -4.27 -6.13 22.41
C THR A 204 -2.91 -6.71 22.73
N ASP A 205 -2.68 -8.00 22.49
CA ASP A 205 -1.49 -8.67 22.99
C ASP A 205 -0.24 -8.21 22.19
N ILE A 206 -0.32 -8.10 20.87
CA ILE A 206 0.77 -7.61 20.01
C ILE A 206 0.83 -6.09 20.01
N LEU A 207 -0.21 -5.44 19.50
CA LEU A 207 -0.20 -4.00 19.25
C LEU A 207 -0.05 -3.18 20.53
N ARG A 208 -0.88 -3.45 21.56
CA ARG A 208 -0.88 -2.64 22.79
C ARG A 208 0.15 -3.11 23.79
N THR A 209 0.19 -4.42 24.09
CA THR A 209 1.04 -4.93 25.17
C THR A 209 2.50 -5.02 24.75
N GLN A 210 2.80 -5.62 23.56
CA GLN A 210 4.19 -5.79 23.15
C GLN A 210 4.80 -4.53 22.52
N TRP A 211 4.01 -3.74 21.77
CA TRP A 211 4.52 -2.55 21.09
C TRP A 211 4.25 -1.24 21.83
N GLY A 212 3.38 -1.24 22.86
CA GLY A 212 3.08 -0.06 23.66
C GLY A 212 2.15 0.94 22.96
N PHE A 213 1.30 0.52 22.03
CA PHE A 213 0.39 1.41 21.33
C PHE A 213 -0.75 1.88 22.25
N GLU A 214 -0.87 3.20 22.44
CA GLU A 214 -1.89 3.83 23.27
C GLU A 214 -3.03 4.49 22.47
N GLY A 215 -2.91 4.53 21.15
CA GLY A 215 -3.84 5.21 20.27
C GLY A 215 -5.16 4.46 20.05
N MET A 216 -6.01 5.02 19.20
CA MET A 216 -7.30 4.47 18.80
C MET A 216 -7.14 3.43 17.69
N VAL A 217 -7.83 2.29 17.81
CA VAL A 217 -8.02 1.35 16.70
C VAL A 217 -9.37 1.63 16.05
N VAL A 218 -9.34 1.92 14.75
CA VAL A 218 -10.55 2.08 13.93
C VAL A 218 -10.66 0.92 12.94
N THR A 219 -11.88 0.52 12.57
CA THR A 219 -12.08 -0.44 11.48
C THR A 219 -11.81 0.20 10.13
N ASP A 220 -11.35 -0.58 9.15
CA ASP A 220 -11.62 -0.23 7.77
C ASP A 220 -13.15 -0.18 7.54
N TRP A 221 -13.62 0.53 6.51
CA TRP A 221 -15.03 0.85 6.31
C TRP A 221 -15.89 -0.39 6.06
N GLY A 222 -16.70 -0.76 7.08
CA GLY A 222 -17.52 -1.98 7.06
C GLY A 222 -16.76 -3.26 7.45
N ALA A 223 -15.54 -3.17 7.99
CA ALA A 223 -14.74 -4.32 8.40
C ALA A 223 -15.15 -4.95 9.74
N MET A 224 -15.97 -4.28 10.55
CA MET A 224 -16.44 -4.86 11.83
C MET A 224 -17.19 -6.17 11.58
N ASN A 225 -16.73 -7.25 12.21
CA ASN A 225 -17.41 -8.54 12.16
C ASN A 225 -18.36 -8.70 13.35
N ASP A 226 -17.85 -8.63 14.58
CA ASP A 226 -18.63 -8.72 15.81
C ASP A 226 -18.25 -7.58 16.76
N ARG A 227 -19.24 -6.73 17.12
CA ARG A 227 -18.96 -5.56 17.96
C ARG A 227 -18.56 -5.90 19.39
N ILE A 228 -19.09 -7.00 19.92
CA ILE A 228 -18.78 -7.46 21.29
C ILE A 228 -17.33 -7.96 21.31
N LEU A 229 -16.97 -8.84 20.36
CA LEU A 229 -15.60 -9.31 20.21
C LEU A 229 -14.66 -8.15 19.91
N GLY A 230 -15.08 -7.17 19.08
CA GLY A 230 -14.30 -5.97 18.79
C GLY A 230 -13.95 -5.17 20.07
N PHE A 231 -14.90 -4.92 20.96
CA PHE A 231 -14.62 -4.27 22.24
C PHE A 231 -13.64 -5.09 23.10
N LEU A 232 -13.86 -6.41 23.17
CA LEU A 232 -12.97 -7.32 23.92
C LEU A 232 -11.55 -7.38 23.32
N ALA A 233 -11.44 -7.24 22.00
CA ALA A 233 -10.16 -7.22 21.30
C ALA A 233 -9.44 -5.86 21.38
N GLY A 234 -10.15 -4.78 21.72
CA GLY A 234 -9.61 -3.42 21.75
C GLY A 234 -9.71 -2.68 20.43
N CYS A 235 -10.68 -3.04 19.55
CA CYS A 235 -11.11 -2.27 18.40
C CYS A 235 -12.07 -1.17 18.88
N ASP A 236 -11.66 0.08 18.81
CA ASP A 236 -12.32 1.17 19.53
C ASP A 236 -13.46 1.82 18.74
N LEU A 237 -13.25 2.09 17.44
CA LEU A 237 -14.21 2.82 16.61
C LEU A 237 -14.65 1.97 15.42
N ASN A 238 -15.97 1.78 15.24
CA ASN A 238 -16.57 1.11 14.09
C ASN A 238 -16.99 2.15 13.04
N MET A 239 -16.46 2.07 11.82
CA MET A 239 -16.79 2.95 10.70
C MET A 239 -17.39 2.15 9.53
N PRO A 240 -18.26 2.79 8.74
CA PRO A 240 -18.78 4.15 8.83
C PRO A 240 -19.86 4.36 9.92
N GLY A 241 -20.21 3.36 10.69
CA GLY A 241 -21.27 3.46 11.70
C GLY A 241 -22.68 3.30 11.12
N GLY A 242 -23.70 3.71 11.90
CA GLY A 242 -25.10 3.61 11.46
C GLY A 242 -25.79 2.27 11.75
N SER A 243 -25.09 1.32 12.37
CA SER A 243 -25.62 0.01 12.71
C SER A 243 -26.17 -0.01 14.14
N SER A 244 -27.40 0.49 14.31
CA SER A 244 -28.10 0.51 15.60
C SER A 244 -28.18 -0.88 16.24
N TYR A 245 -28.25 -1.95 15.45
CA TYR A 245 -28.30 -3.30 15.98
C TYR A 245 -27.01 -3.70 16.70
N MET A 246 -25.83 -3.32 16.20
CA MET A 246 -24.54 -3.59 16.85
C MET A 246 -24.39 -2.82 18.17
N GLU A 247 -24.87 -1.58 18.21
CA GLU A 247 -24.89 -0.77 19.43
C GLU A 247 -25.82 -1.41 20.48
N GLN A 248 -27.02 -1.84 20.05
CA GLN A 248 -27.97 -2.53 20.93
C GLN A 248 -27.45 -3.89 21.41
N ALA A 249 -26.81 -4.67 20.53
CA ALA A 249 -26.20 -5.95 20.91
C ALA A 249 -25.10 -5.74 21.97
N ALA A 250 -24.23 -4.75 21.81
CA ALA A 250 -23.22 -4.41 22.80
C ALA A 250 -23.82 -3.97 24.13
N LEU A 251 -24.87 -3.13 24.10
CA LEU A 251 -25.59 -2.69 25.29
C LEU A 251 -26.22 -3.87 26.08
N GLN A 252 -26.87 -4.79 25.35
CA GLN A 252 -27.44 -5.99 25.97
C GLN A 252 -26.36 -6.92 26.54
N ALA A 253 -25.21 -7.04 25.84
CA ALA A 253 -24.10 -7.85 26.32
C ALA A 253 -23.49 -7.29 27.61
N VAL A 254 -23.39 -5.96 27.76
CA VAL A 254 -22.96 -5.34 29.03
C VAL A 254 -23.99 -5.62 30.11
N LYS A 255 -25.30 -5.42 29.88
CA LYS A 255 -26.36 -5.71 30.82
C LYS A 255 -26.43 -7.18 31.26
N ALA A 256 -26.09 -8.08 30.35
CA ALA A 256 -26.00 -9.53 30.60
C ALA A 256 -24.67 -9.97 31.28
N GLY A 257 -23.71 -9.07 31.42
CA GLY A 257 -22.39 -9.37 31.99
C GLY A 257 -21.42 -10.13 31.04
N SER A 258 -21.76 -10.34 29.77
CA SER A 258 -20.90 -11.00 28.79
C SER A 258 -19.88 -10.05 28.15
N LEU A 259 -20.11 -8.72 28.19
CA LEU A 259 -19.17 -7.67 27.83
C LEU A 259 -18.89 -6.80 29.09
N PRO A 260 -17.65 -6.78 29.64
CA PRO A 260 -17.30 -5.87 30.72
C PRO A 260 -17.46 -4.40 30.30
N GLU A 261 -18.15 -3.57 31.08
CA GLU A 261 -18.28 -2.13 30.82
C GLU A 261 -16.91 -1.46 30.72
N ALA A 262 -15.90 -1.93 31.46
CA ALA A 262 -14.54 -1.44 31.42
C ALA A 262 -13.90 -1.54 30.01
N ALA A 263 -14.31 -2.50 29.17
CA ALA A 263 -13.84 -2.61 27.78
C ALA A 263 -14.43 -1.48 26.92
N VAL A 264 -15.70 -1.15 27.12
CA VAL A 264 -16.37 0.00 26.47
C VAL A 264 -15.73 1.31 26.93
N ASP A 265 -15.49 1.46 28.25
CA ASP A 265 -14.83 2.64 28.83
C ASP A 265 -13.43 2.87 28.25
N ALA A 266 -12.65 1.80 28.09
CA ALA A 266 -11.32 1.88 27.51
C ALA A 266 -11.35 2.36 26.05
N SER A 267 -12.29 1.85 25.25
CA SER A 267 -12.49 2.28 23.86
C SER A 267 -12.97 3.73 23.77
N ALA A 268 -14.01 4.09 24.54
CA ALA A 268 -14.52 5.45 24.56
C ALA A 268 -13.44 6.47 24.99
N ARG A 269 -12.60 6.13 25.97
CA ARG A 269 -11.47 6.97 26.42
C ARG A 269 -10.46 7.22 25.29
N ARG A 270 -10.12 6.20 24.46
CA ARG A 270 -9.18 6.37 23.34
C ARG A 270 -9.76 7.23 22.24
N VAL A 271 -11.04 7.05 21.92
CA VAL A 271 -11.75 7.92 20.98
C VAL A 271 -11.76 9.37 21.48
N LEU A 272 -12.15 9.61 22.72
CA LEU A 272 -12.17 10.95 23.34
C LEU A 272 -10.78 11.61 23.35
N LYS A 273 -9.72 10.85 23.69
CA LYS A 273 -8.34 11.37 23.70
C LYS A 273 -7.97 11.95 22.34
N LEU A 274 -8.32 11.25 21.24
CA LEU A 274 -8.06 11.73 19.89
C LEU A 274 -8.95 12.92 19.50
N VAL A 275 -10.26 12.84 19.79
CA VAL A 275 -11.22 13.93 19.52
C VAL A 275 -10.78 15.25 20.17
N PHE A 276 -10.45 15.24 21.46
CA PHE A 276 -10.04 16.46 22.16
C PHE A 276 -8.71 17.00 21.66
N ARG A 277 -7.72 16.15 21.47
CA ARG A 277 -6.40 16.57 20.96
C ARG A 277 -6.51 17.25 19.60
N THR A 278 -7.24 16.64 18.68
CA THR A 278 -7.37 17.20 17.32
C THR A 278 -8.29 18.42 17.28
N ALA A 279 -9.32 18.45 18.12
CA ALA A 279 -10.17 19.64 18.27
C ALA A 279 -9.37 20.86 18.78
N GLU A 280 -8.39 20.68 19.67
CA GLU A 280 -7.48 21.74 20.11
C GLU A 280 -6.62 22.24 18.95
N ALA A 281 -5.98 21.34 18.20
CA ALA A 281 -5.16 21.68 17.04
C ALA A 281 -5.95 22.40 15.93
N LEU A 282 -7.22 22.04 15.72
CA LEU A 282 -8.10 22.67 14.74
C LEU A 282 -8.62 24.05 15.15
N ARG A 283 -8.55 24.39 16.46
CA ARG A 283 -8.89 25.74 16.95
C ARG A 283 -7.78 26.76 16.73
N GLU A 284 -6.56 26.31 16.61
CA GLU A 284 -5.43 27.16 16.32
C GLU A 284 -5.63 27.77 14.92
N LYS A 285 -5.76 29.12 14.86
CA LYS A 285 -5.82 29.82 13.58
C LYS A 285 -4.46 29.67 12.90
N THR A 286 -4.40 28.88 11.85
CA THR A 286 -3.23 28.83 10.97
C THR A 286 -3.24 30.02 10.02
N SER A 287 -2.05 30.46 9.59
CA SER A 287 -1.91 31.25 8.37
C SER A 287 -2.52 30.49 7.20
N GLN A 288 -2.98 31.21 6.17
CA GLN A 288 -3.47 30.58 4.94
C GLN A 288 -2.47 29.51 4.45
N CYS A 289 -2.98 28.31 4.11
CA CYS A 289 -2.15 27.21 3.64
C CYS A 289 -1.37 27.60 2.36
N ASP A 290 -0.07 27.34 2.32
CA ASP A 290 0.79 27.67 1.18
C ASP A 290 0.83 26.52 0.17
N TYR A 291 -0.21 26.41 -0.61
CA TYR A 291 -0.31 25.40 -1.67
C TYR A 291 0.79 25.53 -2.75
N ALA A 292 1.41 26.70 -2.91
CA ALA A 292 2.53 26.86 -3.84
C ALA A 292 3.80 26.19 -3.30
N ALA A 293 4.08 26.36 -2.00
CA ALA A 293 5.16 25.62 -1.34
C ALA A 293 4.92 24.11 -1.34
N HIS A 294 3.67 23.66 -1.13
CA HIS A 294 3.32 22.23 -1.22
C HIS A 294 3.50 21.68 -2.64
N HIS A 295 3.18 22.45 -3.68
CA HIS A 295 3.46 22.07 -5.06
C HIS A 295 4.98 21.91 -5.31
N ALA A 296 5.79 22.85 -4.82
CA ALA A 296 7.25 22.74 -4.94
C ALA A 296 7.81 21.53 -4.17
N LEU A 297 7.23 21.20 -3.01
CA LEU A 297 7.55 19.96 -2.29
C LEU A 297 7.14 18.72 -3.08
N ALA A 298 6.01 18.74 -3.80
CA ALA A 298 5.59 17.63 -4.65
C ALA A 298 6.54 17.45 -5.84
N VAL A 299 7.09 18.54 -6.44
CA VAL A 299 8.18 18.43 -7.44
C VAL A 299 9.40 17.75 -6.84
N LYS A 300 9.91 18.26 -5.70
CA LYS A 300 11.06 17.68 -4.98
C LYS A 300 10.85 16.20 -4.68
N ALA A 301 9.65 15.82 -4.25
CA ALA A 301 9.31 14.44 -3.91
C ALA A 301 9.32 13.52 -5.15
N ALA A 302 8.77 13.97 -6.27
CA ALA A 302 8.79 13.23 -7.52
C ALA A 302 10.21 13.06 -8.06
N GLU A 303 11.04 14.12 -8.01
CA GLU A 303 12.46 14.07 -8.41
C GLU A 303 13.27 13.09 -7.55
N GLN A 304 13.09 13.11 -6.23
CA GLN A 304 13.81 12.23 -5.33
C GLN A 304 13.36 10.76 -5.41
N GLY A 305 12.09 10.53 -5.77
CA GLY A 305 11.51 9.21 -5.91
C GLY A 305 11.78 8.55 -7.26
N ALA A 306 12.14 9.31 -8.27
CA ALA A 306 12.42 8.83 -9.62
C ALA A 306 13.65 7.93 -9.68
N VAL A 307 13.55 6.80 -10.40
CA VAL A 307 14.62 5.81 -10.53
C VAL A 307 15.08 5.71 -11.98
N LEU A 308 16.35 6.01 -12.24
CA LEU A 308 16.96 5.78 -13.53
C LEU A 308 17.37 4.30 -13.65
N LEU A 309 16.63 3.54 -14.49
CA LEU A 309 16.83 2.10 -14.63
C LEU A 309 17.87 1.74 -15.69
N LYS A 310 18.04 2.59 -16.72
CA LYS A 310 18.97 2.41 -17.81
C LYS A 310 19.43 3.76 -18.34
N ASN A 311 20.70 3.90 -18.75
CA ASN A 311 21.23 5.09 -19.41
C ASN A 311 22.47 4.74 -20.22
N GLU A 312 22.28 4.12 -21.40
CA GLU A 312 23.35 3.77 -22.32
C GLU A 312 23.89 5.01 -23.03
N ASP A 313 25.18 5.00 -23.27
CA ASP A 313 25.94 6.09 -23.94
C ASP A 313 25.73 7.47 -23.30
N ASN A 314 25.23 7.52 -22.06
CA ASN A 314 24.86 8.75 -21.35
C ASN A 314 23.91 9.63 -22.19
N ILE A 315 22.88 9.01 -22.83
CA ILE A 315 21.88 9.73 -23.61
C ILE A 315 21.12 10.74 -22.72
N LEU A 316 20.95 10.44 -21.43
CA LEU A 316 20.49 11.36 -20.41
C LEU A 316 21.68 11.91 -19.61
N PRO A 317 21.66 13.21 -19.22
CA PRO A 317 20.61 14.19 -19.52
C PRO A 317 20.61 14.61 -21.00
N LEU A 318 19.41 14.99 -21.49
CA LEU A 318 19.22 15.56 -22.82
C LEU A 318 20.02 16.86 -22.97
N LYS A 319 20.63 17.07 -24.14
CA LYS A 319 21.31 18.34 -24.44
C LYS A 319 20.28 19.43 -24.74
N GLU A 320 20.60 20.68 -24.40
CA GLU A 320 19.69 21.83 -24.48
C GLU A 320 19.16 22.09 -25.90
N ASP A 321 19.99 21.90 -26.93
CA ASP A 321 19.66 22.16 -28.34
C ASP A 321 19.15 20.90 -29.11
N MET A 322 18.92 19.80 -28.40
CA MET A 322 18.55 18.54 -29.04
C MET A 322 17.11 18.57 -29.54
N LYS A 323 16.90 18.22 -30.80
CA LYS A 323 15.57 18.05 -31.40
C LYS A 323 14.95 16.78 -30.87
N ILE A 324 13.93 16.88 -30.00
CA ILE A 324 13.27 15.76 -29.41
C ILE A 324 11.85 15.54 -29.95
N ALA A 325 11.46 14.28 -30.07
CA ALA A 325 10.07 13.88 -30.21
C ALA A 325 9.58 13.36 -28.85
N VAL A 326 8.35 13.69 -28.50
CA VAL A 326 7.64 13.19 -27.30
C VAL A 326 6.48 12.35 -27.78
N ILE A 327 6.48 11.07 -27.42
CA ILE A 327 5.51 10.09 -27.91
C ILE A 327 4.78 9.45 -26.74
N GLY A 328 3.47 9.24 -26.90
CA GLY A 328 2.60 8.61 -25.90
C GLY A 328 1.55 9.57 -25.33
N ALA A 329 0.29 9.11 -25.25
CA ALA A 329 -0.82 9.89 -24.72
C ALA A 329 -0.54 10.38 -23.29
N MET A 330 0.20 9.61 -22.48
CA MET A 330 0.58 9.95 -21.12
C MET A 330 1.49 11.19 -21.00
N ALA A 331 2.11 11.66 -22.10
CA ALA A 331 2.84 12.93 -22.07
C ALA A 331 1.92 14.15 -21.98
N ARG A 332 0.68 14.03 -22.49
CA ARG A 332 -0.35 15.08 -22.49
C ARG A 332 -1.36 14.90 -21.36
N LYS A 333 -1.65 13.65 -21.00
CA LYS A 333 -2.53 13.27 -19.88
C LYS A 333 -1.80 12.26 -19.00
N MET A 334 -0.95 12.78 -18.15
CA MET A 334 -0.05 11.97 -17.32
C MET A 334 -0.83 11.09 -16.33
N ARG A 335 -0.45 9.81 -16.24
CA ARG A 335 -0.85 8.97 -15.11
C ARG A 335 -0.05 9.39 -13.88
N PHE A 336 -0.69 10.03 -12.89
CA PHE A 336 0.00 10.66 -11.75
C PHE A 336 -0.38 10.09 -10.39
N GLN A 337 -1.50 9.38 -10.28
CA GLN A 337 -1.99 8.75 -9.04
C GLN A 337 -2.72 7.45 -9.32
N GLY A 338 -2.99 6.66 -8.26
CA GLY A 338 -3.81 5.46 -8.30
C GLY A 338 -5.31 5.76 -8.28
N ALA A 339 -6.12 4.70 -8.33
CA ALA A 339 -7.57 4.75 -8.23
C ALA A 339 -8.06 4.14 -6.92
N GLY A 340 -9.24 4.52 -6.46
CA GLY A 340 -9.84 4.07 -5.21
C GLY A 340 -9.88 5.13 -4.13
N SER A 341 -9.88 4.70 -2.87
CA SER A 341 -10.00 5.58 -1.70
C SER A 341 -8.90 6.65 -1.62
N SER A 342 -7.72 6.38 -2.19
CA SER A 342 -6.59 7.32 -2.20
C SER A 342 -6.64 8.35 -3.34
N HIS A 343 -7.68 8.40 -4.16
CA HIS A 343 -7.78 9.31 -5.31
C HIS A 343 -8.01 10.76 -4.87
N ILE A 344 -7.04 11.64 -5.12
CA ILE A 344 -7.05 13.05 -4.76
C ILE A 344 -7.60 13.90 -5.91
N ASN A 345 -8.34 14.97 -5.59
CA ASN A 345 -8.67 16.04 -6.53
C ASN A 345 -7.54 17.08 -6.50
N PRO A 346 -6.60 17.09 -7.46
CA PRO A 346 -5.42 17.95 -7.40
C PRO A 346 -5.77 19.41 -7.69
N ILE A 347 -5.08 20.35 -7.01
CA ILE A 347 -5.23 21.80 -7.25
C ILE A 347 -4.81 22.17 -8.67
N ARG A 348 -3.74 21.53 -9.15
CA ARG A 348 -3.23 21.65 -10.53
C ARG A 348 -2.47 20.39 -10.91
N ILE A 349 -2.36 20.13 -12.18
CA ILE A 349 -1.53 19.04 -12.71
C ILE A 349 -0.56 19.65 -13.70
N SER A 350 0.75 19.41 -13.52
CA SER A 350 1.76 19.71 -14.52
C SER A 350 1.85 18.57 -15.52
N GLN A 351 1.70 18.83 -16.80
CA GLN A 351 1.85 17.81 -17.84
C GLN A 351 3.28 17.84 -18.39
N PRO A 352 3.92 16.69 -18.66
CA PRO A 352 5.30 16.64 -19.15
C PRO A 352 5.54 17.51 -20.40
N LEU A 353 4.61 17.51 -21.32
CA LEU A 353 4.73 18.26 -22.58
C LEU A 353 4.80 19.78 -22.37
N GLU A 354 4.22 20.31 -21.30
CA GLU A 354 4.25 21.75 -20.95
C GLU A 354 5.68 22.23 -20.60
N TYR A 355 6.53 21.30 -20.12
CA TYR A 355 7.88 21.58 -19.62
C TYR A 355 8.98 21.14 -20.61
N LEU A 356 8.59 20.63 -21.79
CA LEU A 356 9.50 20.23 -22.88
C LEU A 356 9.20 21.08 -24.15
N PRO A 357 9.42 22.38 -24.10
CA PRO A 357 9.10 23.28 -25.21
C PRO A 357 9.91 22.93 -26.47
N GLY A 358 9.26 23.00 -27.64
CA GLY A 358 9.87 22.68 -28.93
C GLY A 358 9.86 21.19 -29.29
N ALA A 359 9.41 20.31 -28.39
CA ALA A 359 9.26 18.91 -28.70
C ALA A 359 8.13 18.66 -29.71
N VAL A 360 8.37 17.79 -30.66
CA VAL A 360 7.34 17.30 -31.61
C VAL A 360 6.55 16.21 -30.91
N PHE A 361 5.23 16.40 -30.74
CA PHE A 361 4.37 15.44 -30.07
C PHE A 361 3.64 14.52 -31.07
N ALA A 362 3.57 13.22 -30.72
CA ALA A 362 2.69 12.24 -31.37
C ALA A 362 2.07 11.32 -30.31
N PRO A 363 0.74 11.03 -30.37
CA PRO A 363 0.08 10.24 -29.33
C PRO A 363 0.50 8.77 -29.30
N GLY A 364 0.76 8.14 -30.46
CA GLY A 364 1.21 6.75 -30.58
C GLY A 364 0.23 5.68 -30.06
N CYS A 365 -0.53 6.00 -29.02
CA CYS A 365 -1.64 5.23 -28.47
C CYS A 365 -2.69 6.18 -27.87
N ASP A 366 -3.86 5.66 -27.56
CA ASP A 366 -4.90 6.40 -26.82
C ASP A 366 -4.70 6.35 -25.28
N ASP A 367 -5.63 6.97 -24.53
CA ASP A 367 -5.58 7.03 -23.06
C ASP A 367 -5.76 5.64 -22.39
N ARG A 368 -6.28 4.65 -23.09
CA ARG A 368 -6.41 3.26 -22.64
C ARG A 368 -5.19 2.40 -22.94
N GLY A 369 -4.25 2.93 -23.72
CA GLY A 369 -3.06 2.21 -24.17
C GLY A 369 -3.31 1.37 -25.42
N ASP A 370 -4.40 1.60 -26.15
CA ASP A 370 -4.67 0.97 -27.45
C ASP A 370 -4.03 1.78 -28.58
N THR A 371 -3.63 1.11 -29.67
CA THR A 371 -3.00 1.77 -30.81
C THR A 371 -3.60 1.34 -32.14
N THR A 372 -3.50 2.20 -33.16
CA THR A 372 -3.90 1.94 -34.54
C THR A 372 -2.70 2.08 -35.47
N ARG A 373 -2.87 1.70 -36.74
CA ARG A 373 -1.83 1.87 -37.75
C ARG A 373 -1.49 3.35 -37.98
N GLU A 374 -2.49 4.21 -37.93
CA GLU A 374 -2.37 5.67 -38.12
C GLU A 374 -1.57 6.29 -36.95
N LEU A 375 -1.92 5.95 -35.69
CA LEU A 375 -1.21 6.43 -34.51
C LEU A 375 0.26 5.98 -34.51
N LEU A 376 0.53 4.72 -34.88
CA LEU A 376 1.90 4.22 -35.00
C LEU A 376 2.68 4.91 -36.12
N ALA A 377 2.06 5.15 -37.27
CA ALA A 377 2.72 5.82 -38.42
C ALA A 377 3.08 7.27 -38.06
N GLU A 378 2.21 8.00 -37.32
CA GLU A 378 2.48 9.34 -36.81
C GLU A 378 3.67 9.32 -35.84
N ALA A 379 3.67 8.38 -34.89
CA ALA A 379 4.73 8.23 -33.88
C ALA A 379 6.08 7.91 -34.57
N VAL A 380 6.12 6.98 -35.52
CA VAL A 380 7.31 6.63 -36.28
C VAL A 380 7.83 7.84 -37.09
N SER A 381 6.93 8.55 -37.78
CA SER A 381 7.33 9.74 -38.55
C SER A 381 7.90 10.87 -37.69
N ALA A 382 7.40 11.03 -36.47
CA ALA A 382 7.95 11.98 -35.47
C ALA A 382 9.34 11.51 -35.00
N ALA A 383 9.49 10.21 -34.72
CA ALA A 383 10.72 9.60 -34.25
C ALA A 383 11.87 9.70 -35.25
N GLU A 384 11.60 9.45 -36.54
CA GLU A 384 12.59 9.52 -37.61
C GLU A 384 13.19 10.93 -37.80
N LYS A 385 12.46 11.99 -37.43
CA LYS A 385 12.88 13.39 -37.60
C LYS A 385 13.59 13.96 -36.37
N ALA A 386 13.60 13.23 -35.27
CA ALA A 386 14.17 13.66 -34.01
C ALA A 386 15.59 13.11 -33.79
N GLU A 387 16.41 13.83 -33.03
CA GLU A 387 17.73 13.36 -32.61
C GLU A 387 17.61 12.38 -31.41
N ALA A 388 16.56 12.56 -30.57
CA ALA A 388 16.18 11.63 -29.48
C ALA A 388 14.65 11.60 -29.33
N VAL A 389 14.15 10.48 -28.82
CA VAL A 389 12.72 10.28 -28.63
C VAL A 389 12.44 9.94 -27.17
N VAL A 390 11.49 10.63 -26.55
CA VAL A 390 11.00 10.35 -25.19
C VAL A 390 9.62 9.73 -25.31
N VAL A 391 9.51 8.44 -24.98
CA VAL A 391 8.27 7.67 -25.02
C VAL A 391 7.68 7.60 -23.63
N PHE A 392 6.44 8.03 -23.45
CA PHE A 392 5.67 7.90 -22.22
C PHE A 392 4.78 6.66 -22.30
N ALA A 393 5.02 5.71 -21.43
CA ALA A 393 4.29 4.44 -21.38
C ALA A 393 4.13 3.95 -19.93
N GLY A 394 3.26 2.98 -19.71
CA GLY A 394 3.03 2.43 -18.37
C GLY A 394 1.70 1.73 -18.26
N LEU A 395 1.04 1.90 -17.11
CA LEU A 395 -0.29 1.33 -16.83
C LEU A 395 -1.35 2.42 -16.81
N PRO A 396 -2.32 2.43 -17.72
CA PRO A 396 -3.52 3.25 -17.64
C PRO A 396 -4.36 2.94 -16.37
N ASP A 397 -5.28 3.84 -16.02
CA ASP A 397 -6.08 3.77 -14.79
C ASP A 397 -6.84 2.45 -14.62
N HIS A 398 -7.37 1.87 -15.69
CA HIS A 398 -8.13 0.62 -15.65
C HIS A 398 -7.28 -0.62 -15.35
N CYS A 399 -5.95 -0.53 -15.39
CA CYS A 399 -5.06 -1.67 -15.17
C CYS A 399 -4.77 -1.96 -13.70
N GLU A 400 -4.82 -0.96 -12.83
CA GLU A 400 -4.50 -1.11 -11.41
C GLU A 400 -5.36 -0.17 -10.54
N SER A 401 -6.00 -0.71 -9.50
CA SER A 401 -6.90 0.03 -8.63
C SER A 401 -7.09 -0.73 -7.32
N GLU A 402 -7.55 -0.03 -6.31
CA GLU A 402 -8.24 -0.64 -5.19
C GLU A 402 -9.45 -1.46 -5.68
N GLY A 403 -9.77 -2.56 -4.97
CA GLY A 403 -10.94 -3.41 -5.21
C GLY A 403 -10.73 -4.57 -6.17
N PHE A 404 -9.63 -4.60 -6.93
CA PHE A 404 -9.28 -5.75 -7.77
C PHE A 404 -7.77 -5.88 -7.97
N ASP A 405 -7.32 -7.12 -8.14
CA ASP A 405 -5.94 -7.43 -8.50
C ASP A 405 -5.76 -7.43 -10.02
N ARG A 406 -4.54 -7.19 -10.49
CA ARG A 406 -4.16 -7.29 -11.89
C ARG A 406 -4.21 -8.75 -12.36
N GLU A 407 -4.50 -8.95 -13.64
CA GLU A 407 -4.56 -10.30 -14.24
C GLU A 407 -3.15 -10.82 -14.62
N ASN A 408 -2.22 -9.92 -14.92
CA ASN A 408 -0.85 -10.24 -15.36
C ASN A 408 0.08 -9.04 -15.11
N MET A 409 1.39 -9.25 -15.29
CA MET A 409 2.42 -8.20 -15.17
C MET A 409 2.66 -7.40 -16.45
N LYS A 410 1.93 -7.63 -17.53
CA LYS A 410 2.18 -6.97 -18.82
C LYS A 410 1.66 -5.54 -18.83
N MET A 411 2.29 -4.71 -19.65
CA MET A 411 1.72 -3.44 -20.08
C MET A 411 0.70 -3.67 -21.19
N PRO A 412 -0.19 -2.70 -21.50
CA PRO A 412 -1.07 -2.76 -22.65
C PRO A 412 -0.30 -3.07 -23.95
N GLU A 413 -0.90 -3.90 -24.79
CA GLU A 413 -0.28 -4.33 -26.06
C GLU A 413 0.05 -3.14 -26.97
N GLY A 414 -0.80 -2.09 -26.98
CA GLY A 414 -0.53 -0.89 -27.77
C GLY A 414 0.73 -0.15 -27.31
N HIS A 415 1.00 -0.10 -26.00
CA HIS A 415 2.25 0.47 -25.48
C HIS A 415 3.48 -0.34 -25.93
N LEU A 416 3.38 -1.68 -25.89
CA LEU A 416 4.48 -2.55 -26.32
C LEU A 416 4.78 -2.35 -27.81
N ARG A 417 3.74 -2.31 -28.66
CA ARG A 417 3.85 -2.06 -30.09
C ARG A 417 4.40 -0.67 -30.42
N MET A 418 3.96 0.35 -29.65
CA MET A 418 4.45 1.72 -29.80
C MET A 418 5.94 1.82 -29.48
N ILE A 419 6.40 1.25 -28.36
CA ILE A 419 7.83 1.25 -27.99
C ILE A 419 8.66 0.52 -29.06
N ASP A 420 8.24 -0.66 -29.48
CA ASP A 420 8.95 -1.46 -30.49
C ASP A 420 9.07 -0.70 -31.82
N ALA A 421 7.98 -0.09 -32.32
CA ALA A 421 7.99 0.66 -33.59
C ALA A 421 8.88 1.91 -33.52
N VAL A 422 8.80 2.65 -32.40
CA VAL A 422 9.59 3.87 -32.18
C VAL A 422 11.07 3.55 -32.02
N ALA A 423 11.42 2.52 -31.22
CA ALA A 423 12.81 2.12 -31.02
C ALA A 423 13.49 1.62 -32.29
N LYS A 424 12.74 0.99 -33.18
CA LYS A 424 13.23 0.62 -34.55
C LYS A 424 13.45 1.83 -35.43
N ALA A 425 12.63 2.86 -35.31
CA ALA A 425 12.74 4.08 -36.10
C ALA A 425 13.87 5.02 -35.63
N ASN A 426 14.09 5.04 -34.30
CA ASN A 426 15.13 5.87 -33.69
C ASN A 426 15.81 5.15 -32.50
N PRO A 427 17.10 4.79 -32.62
CA PRO A 427 17.84 4.08 -31.59
C PRO A 427 18.05 4.92 -30.31
N ASN A 428 17.93 6.24 -30.39
CA ASN A 428 18.03 7.15 -29.24
C ASN A 428 16.68 7.29 -28.51
N THR A 429 16.03 6.16 -28.29
CA THR A 429 14.74 6.10 -27.60
C THR A 429 14.94 6.01 -26.09
N ILE A 430 14.23 6.87 -25.37
CA ILE A 430 14.17 6.97 -23.91
C ILE A 430 12.73 6.66 -23.50
N VAL A 431 12.52 5.80 -22.51
CA VAL A 431 11.19 5.50 -21.99
C VAL A 431 11.02 6.11 -20.60
N VAL A 432 9.99 6.92 -20.44
CA VAL A 432 9.47 7.35 -19.14
C VAL A 432 8.34 6.41 -18.75
N LEU A 433 8.56 5.63 -17.68
CA LEU A 433 7.66 4.57 -17.27
C LEU A 433 6.79 5.03 -16.09
N LEU A 434 5.46 5.04 -16.29
CA LEU A 434 4.43 5.48 -15.35
C LEU A 434 3.55 4.30 -14.93
N CYS A 435 3.83 3.69 -13.79
CA CYS A 435 3.03 2.57 -13.26
C CYS A 435 3.19 2.45 -11.73
N GLY A 436 2.12 2.05 -11.06
CA GLY A 436 2.08 1.89 -9.61
C GLY A 436 2.56 0.54 -9.10
N CYS A 437 2.92 -0.39 -10.00
CA CYS A 437 3.45 -1.70 -9.66
C CYS A 437 4.40 -2.19 -10.76
N VAL A 438 5.11 -3.27 -10.47
CA VAL A 438 6.08 -3.89 -11.40
C VAL A 438 5.41 -4.36 -12.69
N VAL A 439 6.05 -4.12 -13.82
CA VAL A 439 5.63 -4.57 -15.16
C VAL A 439 6.75 -5.30 -15.89
N GLU A 440 6.38 -6.21 -16.80
CA GLU A 440 7.33 -6.84 -17.71
C GLU A 440 7.83 -5.83 -18.73
N CYS A 441 9.15 -5.76 -18.92
CA CYS A 441 9.81 -4.84 -19.87
C CYS A 441 10.60 -5.61 -20.94
N PRO A 442 9.96 -6.39 -21.84
CA PRO A 442 10.66 -7.19 -22.85
C PRO A 442 11.41 -6.33 -23.89
N TRP A 443 11.10 -5.05 -23.96
CA TRP A 443 11.68 -4.05 -24.86
C TRP A 443 12.92 -3.34 -24.27
N GLU A 444 13.35 -3.68 -23.07
CA GLU A 444 14.42 -2.96 -22.33
C GLU A 444 15.72 -2.86 -23.15
N GLU A 445 16.11 -3.92 -23.85
CA GLU A 445 17.34 -3.92 -24.68
C GLU A 445 17.24 -3.05 -25.96
N GLN A 446 16.03 -2.68 -26.37
CA GLN A 446 15.79 -1.89 -27.60
C GLN A 446 15.92 -0.38 -27.37
N VAL A 447 15.99 0.09 -26.13
CA VAL A 447 15.96 1.52 -25.77
C VAL A 447 17.23 1.93 -25.03
N LYS A 448 17.65 3.19 -25.20
CA LYS A 448 18.88 3.72 -24.59
C LYS A 448 18.74 4.08 -23.12
N ALA A 449 17.57 4.56 -22.69
CA ALA A 449 17.36 4.93 -21.30
C ALA A 449 15.93 4.62 -20.84
N ILE A 450 15.80 4.38 -19.53
CA ILE A 450 14.53 4.13 -18.87
C ILE A 450 14.51 4.93 -17.56
N LEU A 451 13.55 5.86 -17.45
CA LEU A 451 13.27 6.63 -16.24
C LEU A 451 11.95 6.16 -15.65
N TYR A 452 11.99 5.50 -14.50
CA TYR A 452 10.81 5.05 -13.78
C TYR A 452 10.35 6.14 -12.81
N MET A 453 9.10 6.57 -12.95
CA MET A 453 8.50 7.64 -12.16
C MET A 453 7.44 7.14 -11.17
N GLY A 454 7.03 5.88 -11.25
CA GLY A 454 5.91 5.39 -10.46
C GLY A 454 4.62 6.13 -10.79
N LEU A 455 4.00 6.72 -9.78
CA LEU A 455 2.85 7.64 -9.87
C LEU A 455 3.27 8.98 -9.23
N PRO A 456 3.76 9.94 -10.03
CA PRO A 456 4.58 11.06 -9.56
C PRO A 456 3.80 12.24 -8.96
N GLY A 457 2.48 12.11 -8.74
CA GLY A 457 1.66 13.17 -8.18
C GLY A 457 1.43 14.34 -9.14
N GLN A 458 0.78 15.40 -8.63
CA GLN A 458 0.36 16.55 -9.43
C GLN A 458 1.51 17.31 -10.11
N ALA A 459 2.73 17.21 -9.59
CA ALA A 459 3.91 17.95 -10.06
C ALA A 459 4.84 17.09 -10.94
N GLY A 460 4.39 15.89 -11.33
CA GLY A 460 5.21 14.92 -12.06
C GLY A 460 5.74 15.41 -13.39
N GLY A 461 4.99 16.22 -14.14
CA GLY A 461 5.43 16.74 -15.45
C GLY A 461 6.66 17.65 -15.34
N GLU A 462 6.68 18.54 -14.37
CA GLU A 462 7.82 19.41 -14.08
C GLU A 462 9.03 18.61 -13.61
N ALA A 463 8.82 17.66 -12.68
CA ALA A 463 9.87 16.79 -12.17
C ALA A 463 10.51 15.93 -13.29
N ILE A 464 9.69 15.34 -14.17
CA ILE A 464 10.17 14.57 -15.32
C ILE A 464 11.07 15.43 -16.21
N ALA A 465 10.63 16.64 -16.56
CA ALA A 465 11.43 17.53 -17.40
C ALA A 465 12.74 17.95 -16.71
N ASN A 466 12.72 18.21 -15.39
CA ASN A 466 13.93 18.55 -14.64
C ASN A 466 14.96 17.40 -14.67
N LEU A 467 14.48 16.15 -14.54
CA LEU A 467 15.33 14.96 -14.62
C LEU A 467 15.85 14.74 -16.05
N LEU A 468 14.98 14.76 -17.06
CA LEU A 468 15.38 14.54 -18.46
C LEU A 468 16.41 15.57 -18.94
N CYS A 469 16.25 16.84 -18.54
CA CYS A 469 17.14 17.94 -18.95
C CYS A 469 18.37 18.11 -18.01
N GLY A 470 18.54 17.25 -17.00
CA GLY A 470 19.70 17.30 -16.10
C GLY A 470 19.74 18.45 -15.12
N ARG A 471 18.62 19.17 -14.90
CA ARG A 471 18.51 20.17 -13.84
C ARG A 471 18.67 19.56 -12.47
N VAL A 472 18.23 18.29 -12.33
CA VAL A 472 18.39 17.45 -11.16
C VAL A 472 18.92 16.08 -11.62
N SER A 473 19.91 15.55 -10.88
CA SER A 473 20.41 14.18 -11.12
C SER A 473 19.49 13.17 -10.42
N PRO A 474 19.02 12.11 -11.11
CA PRO A 474 18.25 11.05 -10.47
C PRO A 474 19.10 10.36 -9.40
N GLY A 475 18.51 10.08 -8.26
CA GLY A 475 19.19 9.45 -7.11
C GLY A 475 18.30 8.47 -6.37
N GLY A 476 17.11 8.19 -6.92
CA GLY A 476 16.20 7.20 -6.35
C GLY A 476 16.68 5.77 -6.60
N LYS A 477 16.21 4.85 -5.75
CA LYS A 477 16.48 3.41 -5.86
C LYS A 477 15.18 2.62 -5.76
N LEU A 478 15.08 1.50 -6.47
CA LEU A 478 13.89 0.64 -6.41
C LEU A 478 13.62 0.17 -4.97
N ALA A 479 12.38 0.27 -4.57
CA ALA A 479 11.89 -0.23 -3.28
C ALA A 479 11.31 -1.66 -3.38
N GLU A 480 11.39 -2.27 -4.55
CA GLU A 480 10.97 -3.63 -4.84
C GLU A 480 11.79 -4.23 -5.99
N SER A 481 11.92 -5.55 -6.00
CA SER A 481 12.59 -6.31 -7.06
C SER A 481 11.73 -6.38 -8.31
N TRP A 482 12.37 -6.31 -9.50
CA TRP A 482 11.70 -6.43 -10.80
C TRP A 482 12.09 -7.74 -11.47
N PRO A 483 11.30 -8.82 -11.36
CA PRO A 483 11.55 -10.06 -12.10
C PRO A 483 11.37 -9.85 -13.60
N TYR A 484 11.90 -10.77 -14.40
CA TYR A 484 11.72 -10.71 -15.87
C TYR A 484 10.27 -10.94 -16.26
N THR A 485 9.62 -11.91 -15.64
CA THR A 485 8.24 -12.33 -15.94
C THR A 485 7.49 -12.68 -14.64
N TYR A 486 6.17 -12.77 -14.72
CA TYR A 486 5.35 -13.25 -13.61
C TYR A 486 5.68 -14.70 -13.21
N ALA A 487 6.20 -15.51 -14.13
CA ALA A 487 6.63 -16.86 -13.84
C ALA A 487 7.77 -16.96 -12.81
N ASP A 488 8.49 -15.88 -12.58
CA ASP A 488 9.60 -15.80 -11.63
C ASP A 488 9.16 -15.46 -10.20
N VAL A 489 7.87 -15.07 -10.01
CA VAL A 489 7.34 -14.64 -8.70
C VAL A 489 7.06 -15.85 -7.80
N PRO A 490 7.52 -15.90 -6.54
CA PRO A 490 7.38 -17.08 -5.67
C PRO A 490 5.92 -17.44 -5.38
N SER A 491 5.04 -16.47 -5.24
CA SER A 491 3.61 -16.65 -4.92
C SER A 491 2.69 -16.83 -6.14
N ARG A 492 3.22 -16.89 -7.38
CA ARG A 492 2.44 -16.91 -8.64
C ARG A 492 1.39 -18.02 -8.76
N GLU A 493 1.63 -19.18 -8.15
CA GLU A 493 0.75 -20.34 -8.27
C GLU A 493 -0.45 -20.28 -7.32
N ILE A 494 -0.34 -19.48 -6.27
CA ILE A 494 -1.33 -19.42 -5.19
C ILE A 494 -2.04 -18.06 -5.12
N TYR A 495 -1.36 -16.98 -5.53
CA TYR A 495 -1.90 -15.63 -5.45
C TYR A 495 -3.19 -15.49 -6.28
N GLY A 496 -4.28 -15.08 -5.63
CA GLY A 496 -5.58 -14.89 -6.28
C GLY A 496 -6.23 -16.17 -6.84
N LYS A 497 -5.67 -17.38 -6.61
CA LYS A 497 -6.26 -18.65 -7.11
C LYS A 497 -7.36 -19.17 -6.21
N THR A 498 -7.27 -18.92 -4.91
CA THR A 498 -8.26 -19.29 -3.92
C THR A 498 -8.89 -18.04 -3.30
N LYS A 499 -9.93 -18.22 -2.49
CA LYS A 499 -10.50 -17.16 -1.66
C LYS A 499 -9.47 -16.66 -0.66
N ASP A 500 -8.82 -17.58 0.03
CA ASP A 500 -7.83 -17.26 1.06
C ASP A 500 -6.46 -16.96 0.45
N ALA A 501 -5.71 -16.10 1.11
CA ALA A 501 -4.34 -15.78 0.79
C ALA A 501 -3.40 -16.66 1.63
N LEU A 502 -2.89 -17.75 1.04
CA LEU A 502 -1.94 -18.63 1.68
C LEU A 502 -0.50 -18.18 1.41
N TYR A 503 0.29 -17.97 2.47
CA TYR A 503 1.65 -17.45 2.40
C TYR A 503 2.67 -18.59 2.42
N LEU A 504 2.67 -19.42 1.36
CA LEU A 504 3.56 -20.59 1.25
C LEU A 504 5.03 -20.21 1.19
N GLU A 505 5.35 -19.05 0.64
CA GLU A 505 6.73 -18.57 0.53
C GLU A 505 7.35 -18.18 1.87
N GLY A 506 6.56 -18.08 2.94
CA GLY A 506 7.05 -17.74 4.26
C GLY A 506 7.78 -16.38 4.28
N ILE A 507 8.96 -16.34 4.87
CA ILE A 507 9.80 -15.14 4.94
C ILE A 507 10.48 -14.78 3.61
N TYR A 508 10.29 -15.56 2.54
CA TYR A 508 10.96 -15.35 1.26
C TYR A 508 10.10 -14.59 0.26
N ALA A 509 9.78 -13.33 0.59
CA ALA A 509 9.16 -12.36 -0.32
C ALA A 509 10.21 -11.40 -0.90
N GLY A 510 10.00 -10.94 -2.13
CA GLY A 510 10.87 -9.97 -2.79
C GLY A 510 12.32 -10.45 -2.92
N TYR A 511 13.29 -9.55 -2.69
CA TYR A 511 14.73 -9.85 -2.83
C TYR A 511 15.19 -11.01 -1.94
N ARG A 512 14.53 -11.23 -0.80
CA ARG A 512 14.82 -12.36 0.10
C ARG A 512 14.68 -13.70 -0.62
N TYR A 513 13.68 -13.81 -1.47
CA TYR A 513 13.48 -14.98 -2.34
C TYR A 513 14.50 -15.03 -3.47
N TYR A 514 14.60 -13.97 -4.28
CA TYR A 514 15.42 -13.98 -5.48
C TYR A 514 16.90 -14.23 -5.18
N GLU A 515 17.45 -13.61 -4.13
CA GLU A 515 18.83 -13.84 -3.70
C GLU A 515 19.01 -15.28 -3.16
N LYS A 516 18.06 -15.79 -2.35
CA LYS A 516 18.14 -17.15 -1.78
C LYS A 516 18.05 -18.23 -2.86
N ALA A 517 17.18 -18.04 -3.84
CA ALA A 517 17.03 -18.92 -4.99
C ALA A 517 18.18 -18.79 -6.02
N GLY A 518 19.06 -17.82 -5.89
CA GLY A 518 20.06 -17.50 -6.92
C GLY A 518 19.44 -17.07 -8.25
N MET A 519 18.22 -16.54 -8.22
CA MET A 519 17.46 -16.18 -9.42
C MET A 519 17.80 -14.76 -9.85
N LYS A 520 18.14 -14.60 -11.12
CA LYS A 520 18.35 -13.27 -11.69
C LYS A 520 17.01 -12.54 -11.87
N VAL A 521 17.02 -11.26 -11.55
CA VAL A 521 15.91 -10.33 -11.81
C VAL A 521 16.37 -9.26 -12.80
N ARG A 522 15.44 -8.60 -13.45
CA ARG A 522 15.77 -7.51 -14.37
C ARG A 522 16.46 -6.37 -13.64
N TRP A 523 15.86 -5.91 -12.56
CA TRP A 523 16.48 -4.93 -11.65
C TRP A 523 16.26 -5.38 -10.19
N PRO A 524 17.34 -5.51 -9.39
CA PRO A 524 17.22 -5.93 -8.01
C PRO A 524 16.69 -4.81 -7.10
N PHE A 525 16.17 -5.18 -5.95
CA PHE A 525 15.86 -4.26 -4.86
C PHE A 525 17.05 -3.32 -4.57
N GLY A 526 16.76 -2.01 -4.47
CA GLY A 526 17.78 -1.01 -4.26
C GLY A 526 18.56 -0.60 -5.52
N TYR A 527 18.18 -1.10 -6.72
CA TYR A 527 18.80 -0.68 -7.97
C TYR A 527 18.37 0.73 -8.39
N GLY A 528 19.28 1.47 -8.99
CA GLY A 528 19.03 2.76 -9.61
C GLY A 528 20.36 3.42 -9.99
N LEU A 529 20.39 4.07 -11.13
CA LEU A 529 21.53 4.82 -11.68
C LEU A 529 21.44 6.31 -11.28
N SER A 530 22.49 7.05 -11.55
CA SER A 530 22.55 8.50 -11.40
C SER A 530 23.37 9.08 -12.56
N TYR A 531 23.29 10.41 -12.79
CA TYR A 531 24.19 11.09 -13.75
C TYR A 531 25.61 11.26 -13.20
N THR A 532 25.81 10.96 -11.91
CA THR A 532 27.11 10.95 -11.26
C THR A 532 27.46 9.56 -10.72
N SER A 533 28.67 9.38 -10.23
CA SER A 533 29.15 8.12 -9.65
C SER A 533 29.61 8.31 -8.22
N PHE A 534 29.52 7.24 -7.42
CA PHE A 534 29.92 7.23 -6.02
C PHE A 534 30.82 6.04 -5.74
N ALA A 535 31.76 6.25 -4.80
CA ALA A 535 32.62 5.19 -4.30
C ALA A 535 32.54 5.15 -2.76
N CYS A 536 32.48 3.93 -2.22
CA CYS A 536 32.54 3.71 -0.78
C CYS A 536 33.92 3.18 -0.39
N SER A 537 34.42 3.62 0.77
CA SER A 537 35.69 3.18 1.37
C SER A 537 35.60 3.15 2.90
N ASP A 538 36.64 2.68 3.55
CA ASP A 538 36.88 2.77 5.00
C ASP A 538 35.71 2.19 5.84
N LEU A 539 35.17 1.04 5.43
CA LEU A 539 34.21 0.33 6.25
C LEU A 539 34.86 -0.13 7.56
N LYS A 540 34.34 0.33 8.68
CA LYS A 540 34.80 -0.03 10.03
C LYS A 540 33.61 -0.42 10.90
N ILE A 541 33.86 -1.37 11.80
CA ILE A 541 32.86 -1.82 12.80
C ILE A 541 33.53 -1.63 14.18
N ASP A 542 32.82 -0.90 15.04
CA ASP A 542 33.20 -0.72 16.44
C ASP A 542 31.99 -0.98 17.33
N GLY A 543 31.99 -2.13 17.99
CA GLY A 543 30.81 -2.60 18.72
C GLY A 543 29.60 -2.77 17.81
N CYS A 544 28.55 -1.96 18.02
CA CYS A 544 27.33 -1.92 17.19
C CYS A 544 27.34 -0.77 16.17
N THR A 545 28.36 0.08 16.18
CA THR A 545 28.48 1.21 15.25
C THR A 545 29.23 0.77 14.00
N VAL A 546 28.62 0.99 12.85
CA VAL A 546 29.21 0.73 11.52
C VAL A 546 29.46 2.07 10.84
N THR A 547 30.68 2.34 10.41
CA THR A 547 31.01 3.55 9.68
C THR A 547 31.52 3.23 8.28
N VAL A 548 31.18 4.08 7.31
CA VAL A 548 31.64 3.98 5.92
C VAL A 548 31.81 5.38 5.35
N THR A 549 32.84 5.59 4.54
CA THR A 549 33.02 6.84 3.78
C THR A 549 32.45 6.67 2.39
N VAL A 550 31.61 7.64 1.97
CA VAL A 550 31.07 7.73 0.59
C VAL A 550 31.59 9.00 -0.06
N LYS A 551 32.03 8.92 -1.32
CA LYS A 551 32.53 10.05 -2.10
C LYS A 551 31.81 10.12 -3.45
N ASN A 552 31.41 11.31 -3.86
CA ASN A 552 30.98 11.57 -5.23
C ASN A 552 32.22 11.67 -6.13
N THR A 553 32.40 10.69 -7.01
CA THR A 553 33.53 10.57 -7.92
C THR A 553 33.23 11.07 -9.34
N GLY A 554 31.97 11.45 -9.59
CA GLY A 554 31.51 11.94 -10.90
C GLY A 554 31.52 13.47 -11.01
N LYS A 555 30.84 13.97 -12.04
CA LYS A 555 30.87 15.38 -12.44
C LYS A 555 29.64 16.18 -12.01
N TYR A 556 28.58 15.52 -11.60
CA TYR A 556 27.31 16.16 -11.22
C TYR A 556 27.08 16.07 -9.72
N PRO A 557 26.44 17.06 -9.10
CA PRO A 557 25.91 16.88 -7.75
C PRO A 557 24.82 15.81 -7.77
N GLY A 558 24.75 14.99 -6.71
CA GLY A 558 23.78 13.91 -6.67
C GLY A 558 23.66 13.26 -5.31
N ALA A 559 22.67 12.41 -5.18
CA ALA A 559 22.43 11.65 -3.96
C ALA A 559 22.75 10.16 -4.16
N GLU A 560 23.41 9.56 -3.16
CA GLU A 560 23.56 8.12 -3.02
C GLU A 560 22.78 7.63 -1.82
N ILE A 561 22.27 6.40 -1.92
CA ILE A 561 21.57 5.70 -0.84
C ILE A 561 22.46 4.56 -0.34
N LEU A 562 23.08 4.79 0.80
CA LEU A 562 23.85 3.78 1.51
C LEU A 562 22.88 2.79 2.15
N ARG A 563 22.96 1.53 1.78
CA ARG A 563 22.11 0.43 2.28
C ARG A 563 22.99 -0.55 3.03
N LEU A 564 22.73 -0.70 4.31
CA LEU A 564 23.43 -1.64 5.18
C LEU A 564 22.62 -2.92 5.29
N TYR A 565 23.19 -4.00 4.82
CA TYR A 565 22.65 -5.35 4.94
C TYR A 565 23.43 -6.18 5.93
N ILE A 566 22.72 -7.07 6.62
CA ILE A 566 23.31 -8.08 7.49
C ILE A 566 23.07 -9.46 6.87
N ALA A 567 24.15 -10.18 6.56
CA ALA A 567 24.11 -11.59 6.20
C ALA A 567 24.31 -12.45 7.46
N PRO A 568 23.42 -13.42 7.74
CA PRO A 568 23.49 -14.23 8.95
C PRO A 568 24.59 -15.29 8.91
N PRO A 569 24.98 -15.86 10.08
CA PRO A 569 25.84 -17.02 10.15
C PRO A 569 25.29 -18.18 9.31
N GLN A 570 26.17 -18.99 8.76
CA GLN A 570 25.80 -20.18 7.99
C GLN A 570 25.30 -21.31 8.90
N GLY A 571 24.35 -22.10 8.40
CA GLY A 571 23.73 -23.19 9.16
C GLY A 571 22.62 -22.70 10.12
N GLY A 572 22.03 -23.64 10.86
CA GLY A 572 20.91 -23.34 11.75
C GLY A 572 19.58 -23.09 11.04
N LEU A 573 18.68 -22.36 11.70
CA LEU A 573 17.36 -22.02 11.14
C LEU A 573 17.49 -21.28 9.81
N HIS A 574 16.66 -21.62 8.81
CA HIS A 574 16.69 -21.01 7.49
C HIS A 574 16.51 -19.49 7.55
N ARG A 575 17.30 -18.77 6.77
CA ARG A 575 17.28 -17.30 6.70
C ARG A 575 17.52 -16.81 5.27
N PRO A 576 17.10 -15.58 4.94
CA PRO A 576 17.54 -14.89 3.73
C PRO A 576 19.08 -14.81 3.66
N VAL A 577 19.61 -14.65 2.46
CA VAL A 577 21.07 -14.45 2.25
C VAL A 577 21.56 -13.22 3.01
N ARG A 578 20.79 -12.16 2.97
CA ARG A 578 21.00 -10.92 3.74
C ARG A 578 19.71 -10.17 3.89
N GLU A 579 19.66 -9.26 4.84
CA GLU A 579 18.48 -8.41 5.11
C GLU A 579 18.90 -6.97 5.32
N LEU A 580 18.12 -6.03 4.79
CA LEU A 580 18.29 -4.60 5.03
C LEU A 580 18.03 -4.30 6.51
N LYS A 581 18.98 -3.63 7.17
CA LYS A 581 18.88 -3.28 8.60
C LYS A 581 19.09 -1.79 8.87
N GLU A 582 19.72 -1.07 7.93
CA GLU A 582 19.84 0.39 7.97
C GLU A 582 19.98 0.98 6.56
N PHE A 583 19.66 2.26 6.39
CA PHE A 583 19.94 3.02 5.18
C PHE A 583 20.04 4.52 5.47
N ARG A 584 20.75 5.23 4.58
CA ARG A 584 20.88 6.71 4.61
C ARG A 584 20.95 7.26 3.19
N ARG A 585 20.19 8.31 2.92
CA ARG A 585 20.31 9.11 1.70
C ARG A 585 21.30 10.24 1.95
N ILE A 586 22.34 10.35 1.12
CA ILE A 586 23.42 11.35 1.27
C ILE A 586 23.54 12.12 -0.04
N PHE A 587 23.38 13.44 0.02
CA PHE A 587 23.63 14.32 -1.12
C PHE A 587 25.06 14.86 -1.06
N LEU A 588 25.80 14.80 -2.19
CA LEU A 588 27.20 15.19 -2.28
C LEU A 588 27.47 16.00 -3.54
N GLN A 589 28.29 17.05 -3.40
CA GLN A 589 28.87 17.78 -4.53
C GLN A 589 29.95 16.93 -5.22
N PRO A 590 30.30 17.21 -6.49
CA PRO A 590 31.43 16.58 -7.17
C PRO A 590 32.72 16.66 -6.33
N GLY A 591 33.37 15.53 -6.10
CA GLY A 591 34.56 15.41 -5.29
C GLY A 591 34.34 15.40 -3.77
N GLU A 592 33.14 15.76 -3.27
CA GLU A 592 32.82 15.71 -1.84
C GLU A 592 32.78 14.27 -1.33
N GLY A 593 33.33 14.05 -0.14
CA GLY A 593 33.28 12.80 0.60
C GLY A 593 32.69 13.02 1.99
N ARG A 594 31.99 12.00 2.53
CA ARG A 594 31.37 12.04 3.85
C ARG A 594 31.43 10.69 4.52
N THR A 595 31.86 10.66 5.78
CA THR A 595 31.75 9.46 6.62
C THR A 595 30.39 9.42 7.27
N VAL A 596 29.74 8.28 7.19
CA VAL A 596 28.37 8.02 7.70
C VAL A 596 28.44 6.90 8.72
N ALA A 597 27.77 7.08 9.85
CA ALA A 597 27.64 6.08 10.90
C ALA A 597 26.22 5.50 10.92
N PHE A 598 26.14 4.20 11.23
CA PHE A 598 24.93 3.43 11.44
C PHE A 598 25.00 2.73 12.79
N GLU A 599 23.91 2.73 13.52
CA GLU A 599 23.80 2.05 14.82
C GLU A 599 22.93 0.79 14.69
N LEU A 600 23.55 -0.36 14.87
CA LEU A 600 22.86 -1.64 14.89
C LEU A 600 22.37 -1.93 16.32
N ASN A 601 21.23 -2.60 16.42
CA ASN A 601 20.65 -3.04 17.68
C ASN A 601 20.34 -4.54 17.64
N ASP A 602 19.85 -5.08 18.74
CA ASP A 602 19.56 -6.51 18.85
C ASP A 602 18.58 -7.01 17.80
N ARG A 603 17.58 -6.18 17.41
CA ARG A 603 16.63 -6.51 16.34
C ARG A 603 17.28 -6.63 14.97
N SER A 604 18.44 -6.03 14.74
CA SER A 604 19.20 -6.19 13.50
C SER A 604 19.65 -7.62 13.25
N PHE A 605 19.75 -8.45 14.29
CA PHE A 605 20.25 -9.82 14.25
C PHE A 605 19.19 -10.87 14.58
N ALA A 606 18.10 -10.45 15.22
CA ALA A 606 17.10 -11.34 15.80
C ALA A 606 16.26 -12.08 14.75
N VAL A 607 15.80 -13.26 15.14
CA VAL A 607 14.79 -14.09 14.46
C VAL A 607 13.65 -14.35 15.44
N TRP A 608 12.47 -14.66 14.91
CA TRP A 608 11.33 -15.07 15.74
C TRP A 608 11.28 -16.59 15.89
N GLN A 609 11.35 -17.05 17.15
CA GLN A 609 11.14 -18.45 17.53
C GLN A 609 10.59 -18.48 18.96
N ASP A 610 9.24 -18.47 19.08
CA ASP A 610 8.52 -18.30 20.34
C ASP A 610 8.98 -17.07 21.15
N GLY A 611 9.35 -16.03 20.43
CA GLY A 611 9.96 -14.79 20.92
C GLY A 611 11.17 -14.39 20.08
N TRP A 612 11.65 -13.15 20.26
CA TRP A 612 12.83 -12.64 19.56
C TRP A 612 14.10 -13.25 20.19
N LYS A 613 14.87 -13.96 19.37
CA LYS A 613 16.14 -14.59 19.75
C LYS A 613 17.27 -14.09 18.84
N ILE A 614 18.46 -13.96 19.37
CA ILE A 614 19.65 -13.58 18.62
C ILE A 614 20.51 -14.81 18.42
N PRO A 615 20.60 -15.36 17.19
CA PRO A 615 21.55 -16.43 16.90
C PRO A 615 22.98 -15.92 17.09
N GLY A 616 23.81 -16.66 17.84
CA GLY A 616 25.24 -16.36 17.96
C GLY A 616 26.02 -16.78 16.73
N GLY A 617 27.10 -16.07 16.41
CA GLY A 617 28.01 -16.41 15.31
C GLY A 617 28.55 -15.21 14.53
N SER A 618 29.19 -15.52 13.41
CA SER A 618 29.84 -14.55 12.52
C SER A 618 28.81 -14.00 11.51
N TYR A 619 28.47 -12.74 11.63
CA TYR A 619 27.63 -12.00 10.70
C TYR A 619 28.48 -11.22 9.72
N THR A 620 28.01 -11.08 8.47
CA THR A 620 28.67 -10.19 7.51
C THR A 620 27.85 -8.92 7.32
N VAL A 621 28.45 -7.78 7.62
CA VAL A 621 27.91 -6.45 7.31
C VAL A 621 28.29 -6.10 5.89
N CYS A 622 27.32 -5.75 5.04
CA CYS A 622 27.53 -5.38 3.64
C CYS A 622 26.99 -3.97 3.38
N ILE A 623 27.80 -3.08 2.82
CA ILE A 623 27.40 -1.71 2.47
C ILE A 623 28.25 -1.16 1.32
N GLY A 624 27.62 -0.57 0.30
CA GLY A 624 28.33 0.12 -0.79
C GLY A 624 29.33 -0.74 -1.56
N GLY A 625 29.10 -2.06 -1.64
CA GLY A 625 30.02 -3.02 -2.27
C GLY A 625 31.15 -3.52 -1.35
N LEU A 626 31.23 -2.99 -0.13
CA LEU A 626 32.20 -3.42 0.91
C LEU A 626 31.54 -4.42 1.84
N SER A 627 32.36 -5.25 2.50
CA SER A 627 31.91 -6.17 3.53
C SER A 627 32.93 -6.31 4.67
N ALA A 628 32.42 -6.53 5.89
CA ALA A 628 33.22 -6.79 7.08
C ALA A 628 32.50 -7.78 7.98
N VAL A 629 33.25 -8.59 8.72
CA VAL A 629 32.72 -9.60 9.65
C VAL A 629 32.50 -8.98 11.02
N MET A 630 31.42 -9.38 11.68
CA MET A 630 31.04 -8.97 13.02
C MET A 630 30.65 -10.20 13.84
N GLU A 631 31.31 -10.44 14.93
CA GLU A 631 30.97 -11.51 15.86
C GLU A 631 29.88 -11.07 16.83
N ARG A 632 28.86 -11.89 17.01
CA ARG A 632 27.79 -11.68 18.00
C ARG A 632 27.66 -12.89 18.91
N SER A 633 27.63 -12.63 20.21
CA SER A 633 27.20 -13.62 21.19
C SER A 633 25.66 -13.80 21.08
N GLY A 634 25.20 -15.02 21.27
CA GLY A 634 23.76 -15.30 21.20
C GLY A 634 23.47 -16.78 21.43
N GLU A 635 22.23 -17.17 21.15
CA GLU A 635 21.76 -18.54 21.32
C GLU A 635 22.16 -19.42 20.14
N LYS A 636 22.35 -20.73 20.37
CA LYS A 636 22.47 -21.70 19.30
C LYS A 636 21.04 -22.09 18.85
N ILE A 637 20.67 -21.70 17.64
CA ILE A 637 19.38 -22.04 17.03
C ILE A 637 19.63 -23.10 15.95
N PRO A 638 19.37 -24.39 16.23
CA PRO A 638 19.61 -25.45 15.26
C PRO A 638 18.59 -25.39 14.12
N ALA A 639 18.96 -25.96 12.98
CA ALA A 639 17.99 -26.21 11.91
C ALA A 639 16.95 -27.26 12.39
N PRO A 640 15.65 -27.00 12.23
CA PRO A 640 14.64 -27.99 12.54
C PRO A 640 14.67 -29.14 11.53
N GLU A 641 14.24 -30.32 11.93
CA GLU A 641 14.29 -31.53 11.09
C GLU A 641 13.56 -31.37 9.74
N TRP A 642 12.40 -30.69 9.74
CA TRP A 642 11.63 -30.44 8.52
C TRP A 642 12.35 -29.55 7.48
N GLN A 643 13.41 -28.82 7.88
CA GLN A 643 14.11 -27.87 7.00
C GLN A 643 14.96 -28.60 5.95
N ALA A 644 15.59 -29.72 6.33
CA ALA A 644 16.50 -30.43 5.44
C ALA A 644 15.77 -30.98 4.20
N GLY A 645 16.24 -30.60 3.02
CA GLY A 645 15.64 -30.96 1.73
C GLY A 645 14.30 -30.28 1.42
N SER A 646 13.79 -29.40 2.31
CA SER A 646 12.59 -28.60 2.03
C SER A 646 12.90 -27.44 1.10
N TRP A 647 11.84 -26.87 0.49
CA TRP A 647 11.97 -25.68 -0.32
C TRP A 647 12.64 -24.51 0.44
N TYR A 648 12.41 -24.38 1.74
CA TYR A 648 12.96 -23.27 2.57
C TYR A 648 14.48 -23.30 2.75
N GLU A 649 15.13 -24.41 2.46
CA GLU A 649 16.59 -24.51 2.55
C GLU A 649 17.29 -23.70 1.45
N GLY A 650 16.77 -23.74 0.21
CA GLY A 650 17.39 -23.08 -0.94
C GLY A 650 16.41 -22.36 -1.88
N CYS A 651 15.12 -22.36 -1.61
CA CYS A 651 14.06 -21.74 -2.42
C CYS A 651 14.04 -22.18 -3.89
N GLN A 652 14.47 -23.41 -4.17
CA GLN A 652 14.50 -23.94 -5.54
C GLN A 652 13.13 -24.47 -5.95
N GLY A 653 12.65 -24.07 -7.14
CA GLY A 653 11.36 -24.48 -7.65
C GLY A 653 10.19 -23.73 -6.99
N ARG A 654 9.21 -24.45 -6.44
CA ARG A 654 7.97 -23.88 -5.90
C ARG A 654 7.76 -24.33 -4.45
N PRO A 655 7.29 -23.44 -3.56
CA PRO A 655 6.93 -23.83 -2.20
C PRO A 655 5.73 -24.78 -2.24
N GLY A 656 5.84 -25.92 -1.55
CA GLY A 656 4.78 -26.91 -1.44
C GLY A 656 3.93 -26.72 -0.19
N GLN A 657 2.60 -27.00 -0.28
CA GLN A 657 1.73 -26.89 0.88
C GLN A 657 2.15 -27.82 2.01
N LYS A 658 2.58 -29.07 1.70
CA LYS A 658 3.02 -30.03 2.73
C LYS A 658 4.27 -29.56 3.47
N GLU A 659 5.22 -28.94 2.76
CA GLU A 659 6.43 -28.39 3.38
C GLU A 659 6.07 -27.18 4.26
N TRP A 660 5.13 -26.35 3.79
CA TRP A 660 4.62 -25.24 4.59
C TRP A 660 3.88 -25.72 5.84
N GLU A 661 3.05 -26.78 5.73
CA GLU A 661 2.37 -27.38 6.88
C GLU A 661 3.37 -27.94 7.90
N ALA A 662 4.45 -28.57 7.43
CA ALA A 662 5.53 -29.04 8.30
C ALA A 662 6.28 -27.88 8.99
N MET A 663 6.53 -26.79 8.26
CA MET A 663 7.17 -25.58 8.79
C MET A 663 6.28 -24.82 9.79
N SER A 664 5.03 -24.61 9.41
CA SER A 664 4.10 -23.75 10.16
C SER A 664 3.42 -24.47 11.35
N GLY A 665 3.43 -25.81 11.35
CA GLY A 665 2.63 -26.62 12.27
C GLY A 665 1.11 -26.49 12.05
N ARG A 666 0.68 -25.90 10.93
CA ARG A 666 -0.72 -25.66 10.58
C ARG A 666 -1.10 -26.52 9.37
N THR A 667 -2.33 -26.99 9.33
CA THR A 667 -2.91 -27.60 8.14
C THR A 667 -3.84 -26.61 7.46
N TYR A 668 -3.86 -26.62 6.12
CA TYR A 668 -4.78 -25.78 5.37
C TYR A 668 -5.68 -26.60 4.47
N THR A 669 -6.97 -26.35 4.58
CA THR A 669 -7.99 -26.90 3.67
C THR A 669 -8.78 -25.72 3.09
N PRO A 670 -8.80 -25.55 1.76
CA PRO A 670 -9.56 -24.46 1.14
C PRO A 670 -11.04 -24.53 1.56
N PRO A 671 -11.64 -23.40 2.01
CA PRO A 671 -13.04 -23.37 2.37
C PRO A 671 -13.91 -23.67 1.14
N ARG A 672 -14.92 -24.51 1.34
CA ARG A 672 -15.88 -24.83 0.30
C ARG A 672 -17.20 -24.16 0.63
N LEU A 673 -17.73 -23.44 -0.35
CA LEU A 673 -19.09 -22.88 -0.26
C LEU A 673 -20.11 -24.01 -0.41
N VAL A 674 -20.95 -24.19 0.60
CA VAL A 674 -21.95 -25.26 0.62
C VAL A 674 -23.35 -24.65 0.51
N LYS A 675 -24.10 -25.05 -0.52
CA LYS A 675 -25.48 -24.62 -0.70
C LYS A 675 -26.33 -24.97 0.52
N GLY A 676 -27.09 -23.99 1.03
CA GLY A 676 -27.93 -24.14 2.23
C GLY A 676 -27.20 -23.90 3.56
N HIS A 677 -25.90 -23.57 3.54
CA HIS A 677 -25.08 -23.26 4.72
C HIS A 677 -24.36 -21.92 4.63
N PHE A 678 -24.98 -20.96 3.94
CA PHE A 678 -24.44 -19.60 3.84
C PHE A 678 -24.55 -18.85 5.17
N THR A 679 -23.61 -17.96 5.42
CA THR A 679 -23.53 -17.12 6.61
C THR A 679 -23.51 -15.64 6.24
N MET A 680 -23.57 -14.75 7.22
CA MET A 680 -23.43 -13.31 7.01
C MET A 680 -22.03 -12.91 6.48
N ASP A 681 -21.03 -13.81 6.56
CA ASP A 681 -19.68 -13.60 6.02
C ASP A 681 -19.58 -13.97 4.52
N ASN A 682 -20.64 -14.53 3.92
CA ASN A 682 -20.66 -14.78 2.49
C ASN A 682 -21.09 -13.55 1.69
N THR A 683 -20.53 -13.42 0.48
CA THR A 683 -20.87 -12.31 -0.44
C THR A 683 -22.02 -12.69 -1.36
N VAL A 684 -22.72 -11.68 -1.87
CA VAL A 684 -23.76 -11.90 -2.90
C VAL A 684 -23.14 -12.53 -4.15
N GLU A 685 -21.91 -12.13 -4.48
CA GLU A 685 -21.17 -12.64 -5.62
C GLU A 685 -20.84 -14.14 -5.49
N GLU A 686 -20.38 -14.59 -4.31
CA GLU A 686 -20.13 -16.00 -4.04
C GLU A 686 -21.42 -16.84 -4.11
N MET A 687 -22.51 -16.32 -3.55
CA MET A 687 -23.77 -17.07 -3.41
C MET A 687 -24.62 -17.10 -4.68
N LYS A 688 -24.42 -16.20 -5.65
CA LYS A 688 -25.25 -16.09 -6.87
C LYS A 688 -25.30 -17.37 -7.70
N GLU A 689 -24.25 -18.18 -7.66
CA GLU A 689 -24.18 -19.43 -8.43
C GLU A 689 -24.97 -20.56 -7.78
N PHE A 690 -25.31 -20.44 -6.50
CA PHE A 690 -25.99 -21.47 -5.71
C PHE A 690 -27.42 -21.09 -5.31
N SER A 691 -27.77 -19.81 -5.32
CA SER A 691 -29.05 -19.27 -4.85
C SER A 691 -29.67 -18.32 -5.86
N LEU A 692 -30.92 -18.65 -6.29
CA LEU A 692 -31.70 -17.78 -7.20
C LEU A 692 -31.95 -16.40 -6.56
N VAL A 693 -32.19 -16.35 -5.25
CA VAL A 693 -32.40 -15.07 -4.51
C VAL A 693 -31.18 -14.20 -4.63
N MET A 694 -29.99 -14.77 -4.40
CA MET A 694 -28.72 -14.04 -4.49
C MET A 694 -28.35 -13.67 -5.92
N LYS A 695 -28.73 -14.49 -6.91
CA LYS A 695 -28.57 -14.15 -8.33
C LYS A 695 -29.44 -12.93 -8.71
N ILE A 696 -30.67 -12.85 -8.22
CA ILE A 696 -31.56 -11.69 -8.42
C ILE A 696 -30.97 -10.46 -7.70
N MET A 697 -30.50 -10.62 -6.46
CA MET A 697 -29.87 -9.55 -5.70
C MET A 697 -28.59 -9.03 -6.39
N TYR A 698 -27.74 -9.93 -6.92
CA TYR A 698 -26.57 -9.54 -7.70
C TYR A 698 -26.94 -8.65 -8.90
N LYS A 699 -27.96 -9.04 -9.67
CA LYS A 699 -28.45 -8.26 -10.80
C LYS A 699 -29.05 -6.90 -10.38
N ALA A 700 -29.70 -6.84 -9.22
CA ALA A 700 -30.20 -5.59 -8.67
C ALA A 700 -29.07 -4.64 -8.26
N VAL A 701 -28.02 -5.18 -7.61
CA VAL A 701 -26.80 -4.42 -7.27
C VAL A 701 -26.09 -3.94 -8.55
N GLU A 702 -25.85 -4.82 -9.52
CA GLU A 702 -25.23 -4.48 -10.81
C GLU A 702 -25.99 -3.35 -11.52
N LYS A 703 -27.32 -3.44 -11.59
CA LYS A 703 -28.18 -2.41 -12.18
C LYS A 703 -28.11 -1.09 -11.40
N THR A 704 -28.01 -1.15 -10.09
CA THR A 704 -27.91 0.05 -9.23
C THR A 704 -26.58 0.74 -9.44
N VAL A 705 -25.49 -0.01 -9.44
CA VAL A 705 -24.15 0.50 -9.74
C VAL A 705 -24.11 1.08 -11.15
N ALA A 706 -24.62 0.36 -12.16
CA ALA A 706 -24.65 0.80 -13.55
C ALA A 706 -25.37 2.14 -13.76
N LYS A 707 -26.36 2.49 -12.94
CA LYS A 707 -27.03 3.80 -13.02
C LYS A 707 -26.07 4.97 -12.78
N GLY A 708 -25.09 4.80 -11.91
CA GLY A 708 -24.02 5.78 -11.70
C GLY A 708 -23.05 5.92 -12.89
N PHE A 709 -23.06 4.94 -13.82
CA PHE A 709 -22.16 4.87 -14.99
C PHE A 709 -22.95 4.91 -16.32
N GLY A 710 -23.97 5.74 -16.42
CA GLY A 710 -24.73 5.92 -17.66
C GLY A 710 -25.70 4.78 -17.98
N GLY A 711 -26.02 3.90 -17.03
CA GLY A 711 -27.05 2.86 -17.13
C GLY A 711 -26.58 1.54 -17.75
N LYS A 712 -25.30 1.39 -18.06
CA LYS A 712 -24.70 0.15 -18.57
C LYS A 712 -23.64 -0.39 -17.60
N ALA A 713 -23.58 -1.71 -17.47
CA ALA A 713 -22.49 -2.37 -16.75
C ALA A 713 -21.21 -2.29 -17.62
N ASP A 714 -20.20 -1.60 -17.12
CA ASP A 714 -18.92 -1.41 -17.79
C ASP A 714 -17.78 -2.05 -16.99
N TYR A 715 -17.57 -3.34 -17.16
CA TYR A 715 -16.48 -4.08 -16.51
C TYR A 715 -15.08 -3.74 -17.05
N GLU A 716 -14.98 -2.89 -18.08
CA GLU A 716 -13.72 -2.33 -18.55
C GLU A 716 -13.33 -1.06 -17.77
N SER A 717 -14.26 -0.43 -17.06
CA SER A 717 -13.99 0.68 -16.15
C SER A 717 -13.46 0.18 -14.82
N ALA A 718 -12.37 0.80 -14.33
CA ALA A 718 -11.83 0.55 -12.99
C ALA A 718 -12.85 0.88 -11.91
N GLU A 719 -13.53 2.01 -12.04
CA GLU A 719 -14.53 2.50 -11.09
C GLU A 719 -15.73 1.56 -11.00
N PHE A 720 -16.22 1.06 -12.15
CA PHE A 720 -17.32 0.11 -12.15
C PHE A 720 -16.94 -1.22 -11.49
N ARG A 721 -15.75 -1.77 -11.82
CA ARG A 721 -15.22 -3.00 -11.21
C ARG A 721 -15.07 -2.85 -9.70
N MET A 722 -14.51 -1.72 -9.27
CA MET A 722 -14.29 -1.40 -7.86
C MET A 722 -15.62 -1.27 -7.10
N MET A 723 -16.64 -0.58 -7.69
CA MET A 723 -17.98 -0.48 -7.10
C MET A 723 -18.65 -1.84 -6.96
N MET A 724 -18.53 -2.71 -7.96
CA MET A 724 -19.05 -4.07 -7.88
C MET A 724 -18.34 -4.91 -6.82
N ALA A 725 -16.99 -4.82 -6.73
CA ALA A 725 -16.21 -5.51 -5.71
C ALA A 725 -16.58 -5.04 -4.29
N SER A 726 -16.83 -3.75 -4.11
CA SER A 726 -17.21 -3.16 -2.80
C SER A 726 -18.71 -3.29 -2.48
N SER A 727 -19.55 -3.70 -3.43
CA SER A 727 -20.99 -3.92 -3.25
C SER A 727 -21.31 -5.41 -3.25
N ALA A 728 -21.43 -6.04 -4.42
CA ALA A 728 -21.77 -7.47 -4.54
C ALA A 728 -20.65 -8.40 -3.99
N GLY A 729 -19.39 -7.94 -4.04
CA GLY A 729 -18.23 -8.62 -3.49
C GLY A 729 -18.03 -8.43 -1.98
N SER A 730 -18.87 -7.59 -1.32
CA SER A 730 -18.85 -7.44 0.14
C SER A 730 -19.72 -8.51 0.82
N PRO A 731 -19.34 -8.98 2.03
CA PRO A 731 -20.19 -9.87 2.84
C PRO A 731 -21.50 -9.20 3.22
N LEU A 732 -22.55 -10.01 3.45
CA LEU A 732 -23.84 -9.49 3.87
C LEU A 732 -23.74 -8.61 5.13
N ARG A 733 -22.86 -8.95 6.09
CA ARG A 733 -22.60 -8.13 7.29
C ARG A 733 -22.06 -6.73 6.95
N SER A 734 -21.13 -6.63 6.00
CA SER A 734 -20.56 -5.35 5.57
C SER A 734 -21.58 -4.50 4.81
N MET A 735 -22.38 -5.12 3.94
CA MET A 735 -23.51 -4.46 3.27
C MET A 735 -24.53 -3.95 4.29
N GLN A 736 -24.78 -4.69 5.36
CA GLN A 736 -25.67 -4.28 6.44
C GLN A 736 -25.14 -3.04 7.18
N ILE A 737 -23.86 -3.03 7.54
CA ILE A 737 -23.21 -1.93 8.26
C ILE A 737 -23.17 -0.68 7.37
N SER A 738 -22.58 -0.78 6.20
CA SER A 738 -22.37 0.37 5.30
C SER A 738 -23.68 0.88 4.66
N GLY A 739 -24.64 0.00 4.44
CA GLY A 739 -25.94 0.34 3.84
C GLY A 739 -27.03 0.69 4.84
N GLY A 740 -26.77 0.60 6.14
CA GLY A 740 -27.79 0.84 7.18
C GLY A 740 -29.01 -0.11 7.08
N ILE A 741 -28.82 -1.32 6.51
CA ILE A 741 -29.91 -2.26 6.27
C ILE A 741 -30.31 -2.92 7.59
N LYS A 742 -31.62 -2.97 7.88
CA LYS A 742 -32.13 -3.60 9.09
C LYS A 742 -31.75 -5.08 9.17
N ASP A 743 -31.38 -5.54 10.38
CA ASP A 743 -30.95 -6.92 10.61
C ASP A 743 -31.97 -7.96 10.11
N GLY A 744 -33.24 -7.79 10.42
CA GLY A 744 -34.30 -8.71 9.97
C GLY A 744 -34.42 -8.82 8.45
N ILE A 745 -34.08 -7.78 7.67
CA ILE A 745 -34.03 -7.83 6.22
C ILE A 745 -32.86 -8.71 5.76
N MET A 746 -31.66 -8.49 6.28
CA MET A 746 -30.48 -9.25 5.88
C MET A 746 -30.56 -10.72 6.30
N GLN A 747 -31.04 -11.00 7.52
CA GLN A 747 -31.28 -12.36 8.00
C GLN A 747 -32.37 -13.06 7.18
N GLY A 748 -33.44 -12.35 6.82
CA GLY A 748 -34.50 -12.89 5.94
C GLY A 748 -33.95 -13.26 4.56
N LEU A 749 -33.12 -12.41 3.95
CA LEU A 749 -32.45 -12.70 2.68
C LEU A 749 -31.52 -13.92 2.80
N LEU A 750 -30.75 -14.03 3.89
CA LEU A 750 -29.86 -15.16 4.16
C LEU A 750 -30.66 -16.47 4.34
N GLU A 751 -31.77 -16.45 5.09
CA GLU A 751 -32.65 -17.62 5.23
C GLU A 751 -33.21 -18.09 3.88
N MET A 752 -33.65 -17.15 3.04
CA MET A 752 -34.12 -17.49 1.69
C MET A 752 -33.01 -18.06 0.81
N ALA A 753 -31.79 -17.51 0.92
CA ALA A 753 -30.59 -18.04 0.22
C ALA A 753 -30.26 -19.47 0.63
N ASN A 754 -30.49 -19.81 1.90
CA ASN A 754 -30.32 -21.15 2.47
C ASN A 754 -31.49 -22.10 2.21
N GLY A 755 -32.53 -21.66 1.47
CA GLY A 755 -33.70 -22.49 1.10
C GLY A 755 -34.89 -22.39 2.06
N HIS A 756 -34.81 -21.60 3.11
CA HIS A 756 -35.92 -21.38 4.09
C HIS A 756 -36.81 -20.22 3.66
N PHE A 757 -37.48 -20.35 2.50
CA PHE A 757 -38.18 -19.23 1.86
C PHE A 757 -39.33 -18.65 2.73
N LEU A 758 -40.20 -19.49 3.34
CA LEU A 758 -41.31 -19.01 4.15
C LEU A 758 -40.83 -18.27 5.41
N GLY A 759 -39.79 -18.78 6.09
CA GLY A 759 -39.16 -18.16 7.25
C GLY A 759 -38.57 -16.82 6.87
N GLY A 760 -37.78 -16.80 5.80
CA GLY A 760 -37.11 -15.60 5.31
C GLY A 760 -38.10 -14.50 4.89
N ILE A 761 -39.18 -14.82 4.14
CA ILE A 761 -40.23 -13.87 3.76
C ILE A 761 -40.92 -13.32 5.01
N ARG A 762 -41.28 -14.17 5.97
CA ARG A 762 -41.90 -13.74 7.23
C ARG A 762 -41.01 -12.74 7.96
N ARG A 763 -39.73 -13.05 8.14
CA ARG A 763 -38.75 -12.17 8.83
C ARG A 763 -38.59 -10.85 8.10
N LEU A 764 -38.51 -10.88 6.78
CA LEU A 764 -38.43 -9.70 5.93
C LEU A 764 -39.64 -8.80 6.10
N CYS A 765 -40.87 -9.37 6.03
CA CYS A 765 -42.11 -8.62 6.22
C CYS A 765 -42.21 -8.01 7.64
N LEU A 766 -41.89 -8.75 8.69
CA LEU A 766 -41.90 -8.24 10.07
C LEU A 766 -40.90 -7.06 10.21
N SER A 767 -39.72 -7.18 9.66
CA SER A 767 -38.69 -6.11 9.71
C SER A 767 -39.15 -4.87 8.92
N LEU A 768 -39.78 -5.01 7.76
CA LEU A 768 -40.32 -3.88 6.97
C LEU A 768 -41.48 -3.18 7.70
N LEU A 769 -42.31 -3.92 8.42
CA LEU A 769 -43.42 -3.38 9.18
C LEU A 769 -43.01 -2.86 10.57
N ASN A 770 -41.74 -2.89 10.96
CA ASN A 770 -41.24 -2.57 12.28
C ASN A 770 -41.91 -3.39 13.41
N ILE A 771 -42.31 -4.62 13.12
CA ILE A 771 -42.83 -5.56 14.10
C ILE A 771 -41.64 -6.38 14.65
N PRO A 772 -41.43 -6.42 15.98
CA PRO A 772 -40.30 -7.13 16.62
C PRO A 772 -40.26 -8.64 16.36
#